data_da38d45adba13dac1dcc4a42ce8984e3
#
_entry.id   da38d45adba13dac1dcc4a42ce8984e3
#
_cell.length_a   1.000
_cell.length_b   1.000
_cell.length_c   1.000
_cell.angle_alpha   90.00
_cell.angle_beta   90.00
_cell.angle_gamma   90.00
#
_symmetry.space_group_name_H-M   'P 1'
#
loop_
_entity.id
_entity.type
_entity.pdbx_description
1 polymer ?
#
loop_
_entity_poly.entity_id
_entity_poly.type
_entity_poly.pdbx_seq_one_letter_code
_entity_poly.pdbx_strand_id
1 'polypeptide(L)'
;MLAGGLAIGCPGAKNVNGDVHAPTTAKGKEPVVVRLSKSGLGFRLSEGDDNGSDEPTKQAKTTPLSAEDTKKLFDRLPKLQADADDAKTFALRDKSIPAPRPGETVKEAFPPPVVFGAPPSSQTGPLKIVRHEPEGDVSLAPYLTLTFSAPMVPITSHDDLSKIPVPVKLSPEPPGKWRWLGTQTVMFQPDKRFPMSTDYAVDVERGTKSVTGSVLGEAAHYTFSTPVVKLTTYGPNDDSIGLSPLIYAQFDQAVNPEALLRTVVVKQDGKPVSVRFATPEEIADDDGVSRLLDRTQDDGPLSLGVGDYRHSAGGQYAGNAAKGRMLVMKPVAPLSTSASVEVQFPSGTPSAEGPKTTTSDQGWSFRTYGPLRVVRHDCGKCDPFSSLSFELTNELDLSKFDKRMVTVSPEIPDMKTTLSGRWVTISGRKKGRSKYKVTLGKDITDVFAQTLGKDDSATFDIGPADSVLFSEEQQIAVLDPATSGPKVPVFSVNDPNLRVRLLSVKPEDYPAYVKWRQDYDYEGKNPTPPGKVVMDKVIHPAPNPDELTETPIDLTPAMKDGFGQVLVIVETTRPAPRPWMKQWVREWVQVTHLGMSGVADPSTYLSWITALDTGAPLSGVEVVAGRGASAPRGKTNDQGMASLTAHDGEIVIARKGSDTA
;
A
#
# COMPACT_ATOMS: atom_id res chain seq x y z
N MET A 1 -5.98 5.08 29.20
CA MET A 1 -7.08 4.73 28.30
C MET A 1 -6.71 5.19 26.90
N LEU A 2 -6.40 4.23 26.06
CA LEU A 2 -6.38 4.22 24.60
C LEU A 2 -6.21 5.56 23.84
N ALA A 3 -4.99 5.83 23.43
CA ALA A 3 -4.66 6.74 22.36
C ALA A 3 -4.68 5.96 21.01
N GLY A 4 -5.71 6.19 20.21
CA GLY A 4 -5.79 5.71 18.84
C GLY A 4 -5.17 6.74 17.91
N GLY A 5 -3.99 6.43 17.35
CA GLY A 5 -3.40 7.19 16.25
C GLY A 5 -4.09 6.86 14.94
N LEU A 6 -4.80 7.82 14.35
CA LEU A 6 -5.30 7.73 12.98
C LEU A 6 -4.17 8.11 12.03
N ALA A 7 -3.60 7.11 11.37
CA ALA A 7 -2.79 7.32 10.18
C ALA A 7 -3.73 7.47 8.98
N ILE A 8 -3.85 8.69 8.45
CA ILE A 8 -4.52 8.95 7.18
C ILE A 8 -3.54 8.57 6.07
N GLY A 9 -3.76 7.41 5.47
CA GLY A 9 -3.04 6.96 4.30
C GLY A 9 -3.51 7.71 3.05
N CYS A 10 -2.60 8.43 2.41
CA CYS A 10 -2.79 8.87 1.03
C CYS A 10 -2.78 7.67 0.07
N PRO A 11 -3.64 7.62 -0.94
CA PRO A 11 -3.62 6.53 -1.90
C PRO A 11 -2.47 6.67 -2.89
N GLY A 12 -1.60 5.66 -2.87
CA GLY A 12 -0.94 5.08 -4.02
C GLY A 12 -0.13 5.97 -4.96
N ALA A 13 1.11 6.30 -4.58
CA ALA A 13 2.15 6.52 -5.57
C ALA A 13 2.67 5.13 -5.99
N LYS A 14 2.35 4.69 -7.20
CA LYS A 14 2.99 3.53 -7.83
C LYS A 14 4.43 3.93 -8.15
N ASN A 15 5.38 3.20 -7.58
CA ASN A 15 6.76 3.23 -8.02
C ASN A 15 6.83 2.81 -9.49
N VAL A 16 7.11 3.75 -10.35
CA VAL A 16 7.53 3.48 -11.72
C VAL A 16 9.06 3.48 -11.70
N ASN A 17 9.65 2.31 -11.66
CA ASN A 17 11.06 2.13 -12.00
C ASN A 17 11.20 2.36 -13.50
N GLY A 18 11.57 3.59 -13.86
CA GLY A 18 12.05 3.90 -15.19
C GLY A 18 13.58 3.89 -15.15
N ASP A 19 14.20 2.97 -15.85
CA ASP A 19 15.64 2.99 -16.11
C ASP A 19 15.99 4.26 -16.87
N VAL A 20 16.63 5.19 -16.18
CA VAL A 20 17.26 6.35 -16.82
C VAL A 20 18.67 5.94 -17.21
N HIS A 21 18.88 5.67 -18.50
CA HIS A 21 20.22 5.55 -19.04
C HIS A 21 21.02 6.82 -18.77
N ALA A 22 22.12 6.68 -18.05
CA ALA A 22 23.08 7.73 -17.78
C ALA A 22 23.75 8.22 -19.09
N PRO A 23 23.92 9.53 -19.26
CA PRO A 23 24.78 10.04 -20.32
C PRO A 23 26.25 9.80 -19.94
N THR A 24 27.00 9.33 -20.93
CA THR A 24 28.44 9.09 -20.95
C THR A 24 29.26 10.19 -20.26
N THR A 25 30.18 9.72 -19.45
CA THR A 25 31.27 10.38 -18.74
C THR A 25 31.81 11.64 -19.40
N ALA A 26 31.61 12.77 -18.75
CA ALA A 26 32.46 13.95 -18.85
C ALA A 26 33.40 13.96 -17.63
N LYS A 27 34.73 14.10 -17.93
CA LYS A 27 35.84 14.14 -17.00
C LYS A 27 35.62 15.09 -15.82
N GLY A 28 35.90 14.59 -14.64
CA GLY A 28 36.39 15.23 -13.44
C GLY A 28 36.04 16.72 -13.22
N LYS A 29 34.93 16.97 -12.48
CA LYS A 29 34.83 18.18 -11.68
C LYS A 29 35.03 17.78 -10.22
N GLU A 30 36.06 18.38 -9.59
CA GLU A 30 36.26 18.25 -8.15
C GLU A 30 34.98 18.65 -7.40
N PRO A 31 34.70 17.97 -6.29
CA PRO A 31 33.50 18.30 -5.50
C PRO A 31 33.62 19.74 -4.98
N VAL A 32 32.58 20.53 -5.20
CA VAL A 32 32.45 21.89 -4.66
C VAL A 32 32.39 21.78 -3.13
N VAL A 33 33.51 22.03 -2.47
CA VAL A 33 33.58 22.11 -1.01
C VAL A 33 33.11 23.52 -0.61
N VAL A 34 31.86 23.65 -0.24
CA VAL A 34 31.37 24.85 0.44
C VAL A 34 31.90 24.80 1.88
N ARG A 35 32.97 25.55 2.14
CA ARG A 35 33.44 25.79 3.51
C ARG A 35 32.55 26.86 4.14
N LEU A 36 31.55 26.45 4.88
CA LEU A 36 30.90 27.31 5.85
C LEU A 36 31.87 27.55 7.02
N SER A 37 31.85 28.77 7.58
CA SER A 37 32.78 29.37 8.52
C SER A 37 33.24 28.46 9.68
N LYS A 38 34.39 28.80 10.30
CA LYS A 38 35.12 28.01 11.32
C LYS A 38 34.38 27.73 12.64
N SER A 39 33.09 28.09 12.76
CA SER A 39 32.24 27.81 13.94
C SER A 39 30.87 27.37 13.44
N GLY A 40 30.61 26.06 13.45
CA GLY A 40 29.33 25.47 13.07
C GLY A 40 29.47 24.03 12.57
N LEU A 41 28.37 23.31 12.47
CA LEU A 41 28.31 21.97 11.88
C LEU A 41 28.70 22.05 10.39
N GLY A 42 29.79 21.39 10.03
CA GLY A 42 30.19 21.25 8.63
C GLY A 42 29.43 20.12 7.96
N PHE A 43 28.65 20.43 6.93
CA PHE A 43 28.02 19.43 6.06
C PHE A 43 28.89 19.23 4.82
N ARG A 44 29.07 17.97 4.43
CA ARG A 44 29.61 17.63 3.12
C ARG A 44 28.48 17.03 2.30
N LEU A 45 27.99 17.76 1.32
CA LEU A 45 27.12 17.22 0.29
C LEU A 45 28.01 16.54 -0.75
N SER A 46 27.86 15.23 -0.91
CA SER A 46 28.33 14.51 -2.09
C SER A 46 27.11 14.01 -2.83
N GLU A 47 27.10 14.14 -4.15
CA GLU A 47 26.21 13.34 -4.97
C GLU A 47 26.61 11.88 -4.72
N GLY A 48 25.67 11.04 -4.28
CA GLY A 48 25.92 9.63 -4.06
C GLY A 48 26.40 9.00 -5.36
N ASP A 49 27.43 8.15 -5.28
CA ASP A 49 27.80 7.32 -6.42
C ASP A 49 26.66 6.34 -6.70
N ASP A 50 25.99 6.49 -7.83
CA ASP A 50 24.98 5.56 -8.36
C ASP A 50 25.56 4.19 -8.79
N ASN A 51 26.83 3.93 -8.46
CA ASN A 51 27.47 2.65 -8.67
C ASN A 51 27.33 1.71 -7.45
N GLY A 52 26.17 1.68 -6.85
CA GLY A 52 25.79 0.63 -5.91
C GLY A 52 25.68 -0.69 -6.66
N SER A 53 26.78 -1.45 -6.80
CA SER A 53 26.67 -2.87 -7.09
C SER A 53 25.90 -3.51 -5.93
N ASP A 54 24.80 -4.18 -6.23
CA ASP A 54 24.05 -5.06 -5.32
C ASP A 54 24.85 -6.34 -4.95
N GLU A 55 26.17 -6.24 -4.92
CA GLU A 55 26.96 -7.31 -4.35
C GLU A 55 26.79 -7.28 -2.82
N PRO A 56 26.30 -8.36 -2.23
CA PRO A 56 26.14 -8.43 -0.80
C PRO A 56 27.51 -8.17 -0.16
N THR A 57 27.60 -7.12 0.63
CA THR A 57 28.81 -6.73 1.36
C THR A 57 29.34 -7.97 2.07
N LYS A 58 30.48 -8.50 1.65
CA LYS A 58 31.12 -9.65 2.32
C LYS A 58 31.30 -9.27 3.77
N GLN A 59 30.60 -9.96 4.65
CA GLN A 59 30.79 -9.79 6.08
C GLN A 59 32.28 -9.95 6.41
N ALA A 60 32.86 -8.94 6.99
CA ALA A 60 34.22 -9.01 7.47
C ALA A 60 34.34 -10.19 8.45
N LYS A 61 35.40 -10.99 8.28
CA LYS A 61 35.69 -12.05 9.26
C LYS A 61 35.95 -11.39 10.60
N THR A 62 35.02 -11.54 11.51
CA THR A 62 35.13 -11.04 12.88
C THR A 62 35.79 -12.11 13.75
N THR A 63 36.77 -11.68 14.53
CA THR A 63 37.35 -12.51 15.60
C THR A 63 36.73 -12.07 16.91
N PRO A 64 36.29 -12.99 17.77
CA PRO A 64 35.81 -12.63 19.11
C PRO A 64 36.91 -11.86 19.86
N LEU A 65 36.53 -10.79 20.54
CA LEU A 65 37.42 -10.06 21.43
C LEU A 65 37.95 -10.97 22.54
N SER A 66 39.23 -10.81 22.86
CA SER A 66 39.82 -11.50 24.01
C SER A 66 39.11 -11.03 25.32
N ALA A 67 39.13 -11.87 26.35
CA ALA A 67 38.57 -11.51 27.66
C ALA A 67 39.23 -10.25 28.23
N GLU A 68 40.52 -10.04 27.92
CA GLU A 68 41.29 -8.88 28.34
C GLU A 68 40.89 -7.60 27.62
N ASP A 69 40.64 -7.67 26.32
CA ASP A 69 40.17 -6.52 25.54
C ASP A 69 38.69 -6.19 25.84
N THR A 70 37.89 -7.20 26.11
CA THR A 70 36.52 -7.04 26.59
C THR A 70 36.51 -6.29 27.93
N LYS A 71 37.40 -6.69 28.85
CA LYS A 71 37.54 -6.00 30.14
C LYS A 71 38.00 -4.56 29.96
N LYS A 72 38.97 -4.26 29.11
CA LYS A 72 39.43 -2.89 28.80
C LYS A 72 38.33 -2.02 28.23
N LEU A 73 37.41 -2.61 27.44
CA LEU A 73 36.22 -1.92 26.93
C LEU A 73 35.23 -1.60 28.05
N PHE A 74 34.93 -2.55 28.92
CA PHE A 74 34.03 -2.33 30.05
C PHE A 74 34.61 -1.35 31.08
N ASP A 75 35.93 -1.35 31.30
CA ASP A 75 36.58 -0.42 32.20
C ASP A 75 36.56 1.06 31.72
N ARG A 76 36.24 1.29 30.44
CA ARG A 76 36.02 2.61 29.83
C ARG A 76 34.59 3.13 29.97
N LEU A 77 33.63 2.26 30.29
CA LEU A 77 32.26 2.67 30.50
C LEU A 77 32.14 3.42 31.83
N PRO A 78 31.32 4.47 31.89
CA PRO A 78 31.02 5.11 33.18
C PRO A 78 30.47 4.05 34.12
N LYS A 79 30.93 4.06 35.35
CA LYS A 79 30.40 3.16 36.39
C LYS A 79 28.91 3.35 36.50
N LEU A 80 28.16 2.27 36.30
CA LEU A 80 26.72 2.26 36.56
C LEU A 80 26.51 2.72 38.02
N GLN A 81 25.81 3.80 38.24
CA GLN A 81 25.33 4.17 39.55
C GLN A 81 24.26 3.17 39.92
N ALA A 82 24.56 2.31 40.90
CA ALA A 82 23.55 1.40 41.43
C ALA A 82 22.45 2.24 42.09
N ASP A 83 21.25 2.12 41.59
CA ASP A 83 20.07 2.63 42.29
C ASP A 83 19.81 1.75 43.53
N ALA A 84 19.30 2.36 44.61
CA ALA A 84 18.92 1.63 45.83
C ALA A 84 17.87 0.54 45.52
N ASP A 85 17.13 0.68 44.44
CA ASP A 85 16.16 -0.31 43.95
C ASP A 85 16.77 -1.44 43.11
N ASP A 86 17.98 -1.28 42.57
CA ASP A 86 18.72 -2.33 41.86
C ASP A 86 19.25 -3.43 42.82
N ALA A 87 19.42 -3.10 44.09
CA ALA A 87 19.83 -4.05 45.14
C ALA A 87 18.68 -4.93 45.63
N LYS A 88 17.46 -4.67 45.24
CA LYS A 88 16.36 -5.59 45.45
C LYS A 88 16.58 -6.76 44.50
N THR A 89 17.16 -7.84 45.07
CA THR A 89 17.06 -9.13 44.42
C THR A 89 15.64 -9.24 43.88
N PHE A 90 15.47 -9.67 42.64
CA PHE A 90 14.22 -10.27 42.15
C PHE A 90 14.01 -11.56 42.97
N ALA A 91 14.03 -11.42 44.30
CA ALA A 91 13.65 -12.46 45.21
C ALA A 91 12.17 -12.68 44.92
N LEU A 92 11.87 -13.85 44.41
CA LEU A 92 10.59 -14.48 44.62
C LEU A 92 10.00 -13.93 45.89
N ARG A 93 8.83 -13.29 45.82
CA ARG A 93 8.11 -12.77 46.99
C ARG A 93 8.22 -13.80 48.09
N ASP A 94 8.59 -13.44 49.34
CA ASP A 94 8.66 -14.35 50.49
C ASP A 94 7.36 -15.12 50.75
N LYS A 95 6.30 -14.71 50.09
CA LYS A 95 5.05 -15.44 49.89
C LYS A 95 4.72 -15.40 48.41
N SER A 96 5.22 -16.42 47.66
CA SER A 96 4.59 -16.75 46.40
C SER A 96 3.12 -17.07 46.72
N ILE A 97 2.20 -16.47 45.91
CA ILE A 97 0.82 -16.94 45.94
C ILE A 97 0.91 -18.43 45.75
N PRO A 98 0.46 -19.30 46.72
CA PRO A 98 0.50 -20.73 46.53
C PRO A 98 -0.17 -21.06 45.20
N ALA A 99 0.38 -21.99 44.46
CA ALA A 99 -0.23 -22.51 43.25
C ALA A 99 -1.72 -22.70 43.52
N PRO A 100 -2.63 -22.42 42.55
CA PRO A 100 -4.09 -22.42 42.79
C PRO A 100 -4.67 -23.80 43.07
N ARG A 101 -3.89 -24.69 43.68
CA ARG A 101 -4.30 -25.99 44.23
C ARG A 101 -3.83 -26.03 45.67
N PRO A 102 -4.74 -25.98 46.65
CA PRO A 102 -4.42 -26.40 48.01
C PRO A 102 -4.12 -27.89 47.90
N GLY A 103 -2.84 -28.24 47.87
CA GLY A 103 -2.50 -29.61 47.56
C GLY A 103 -2.20 -30.36 48.83
N GLU A 104 -3.06 -31.18 49.28
CA GLU A 104 -2.64 -32.52 49.70
C GLU A 104 -2.24 -33.26 48.45
N THR A 105 -1.01 -33.77 48.39
CA THR A 105 -0.55 -34.58 47.28
C THR A 105 -1.26 -35.93 47.42
N VAL A 106 -2.37 -36.09 46.71
CA VAL A 106 -3.01 -37.40 46.58
C VAL A 106 -2.09 -38.20 45.66
N LYS A 107 -1.37 -39.13 46.22
CA LYS A 107 -0.62 -40.17 45.48
C LYS A 107 -1.62 -41.19 44.97
N GLU A 108 -2.36 -40.88 43.95
CA GLU A 108 -3.10 -41.86 43.19
C GLU A 108 -2.19 -42.43 42.09
N ALA A 109 -2.22 -43.75 41.93
CA ALA A 109 -1.54 -44.39 40.82
C ALA A 109 -2.14 -43.87 39.49
N PHE A 110 -1.30 -43.34 38.59
CA PHE A 110 -1.75 -43.00 37.25
C PHE A 110 -1.31 -44.10 36.28
N PRO A 111 -2.20 -44.68 35.50
CA PRO A 111 -3.65 -44.40 35.44
C PRO A 111 -4.38 -44.88 36.72
N PRO A 112 -5.42 -44.14 37.16
CA PRO A 112 -6.20 -44.60 38.32
C PRO A 112 -6.74 -45.97 38.03
N PRO A 113 -6.79 -46.86 39.07
CA PRO A 113 -7.39 -48.18 38.89
C PRO A 113 -8.80 -47.97 38.33
N VAL A 114 -9.08 -48.59 37.18
CA VAL A 114 -10.38 -48.49 36.52
C VAL A 114 -11.41 -49.11 37.44
N VAL A 115 -11.95 -48.32 38.33
CA VAL A 115 -13.19 -48.67 39.00
C VAL A 115 -14.26 -48.50 37.95
N PHE A 116 -14.71 -49.57 37.35
CA PHE A 116 -15.91 -49.59 36.57
C PHE A 116 -17.06 -49.19 37.51
N GLY A 117 -17.20 -47.87 37.75
CA GLY A 117 -18.46 -47.32 38.19
C GLY A 117 -19.50 -47.71 37.13
N ALA A 118 -20.67 -48.07 37.55
CA ALA A 118 -21.75 -48.39 36.62
C ALA A 118 -21.78 -47.32 35.52
N PRO A 119 -21.82 -47.69 34.23
CA PRO A 119 -21.84 -46.74 33.15
C PRO A 119 -22.91 -45.71 33.43
N PRO A 120 -22.65 -44.39 33.17
CA PRO A 120 -23.66 -43.36 33.35
C PRO A 120 -24.90 -43.89 32.65
N SER A 121 -26.04 -43.86 33.35
CA SER A 121 -27.31 -44.43 32.95
C SER A 121 -27.52 -44.24 31.45
N SER A 122 -27.54 -45.38 30.73
CA SER A 122 -27.77 -45.41 29.29
C SER A 122 -28.91 -44.47 28.94
N GLN A 123 -28.66 -43.48 28.13
CA GLN A 123 -29.77 -42.81 27.43
C GLN A 123 -30.41 -43.92 26.59
N THR A 124 -31.54 -44.45 27.10
CA THR A 124 -32.32 -45.55 26.54
C THR A 124 -33.10 -45.05 25.32
N GLY A 125 -32.40 -44.58 24.32
CA GLY A 125 -32.96 -44.16 23.05
C GLY A 125 -32.27 -44.84 21.86
N PRO A 126 -32.90 -44.97 20.72
CA PRO A 126 -32.29 -45.45 19.51
C PRO A 126 -31.05 -44.58 19.15
N LEU A 127 -30.00 -45.21 18.64
CA LEU A 127 -28.85 -44.49 18.10
C LEU A 127 -29.33 -43.59 16.95
N LYS A 128 -28.85 -42.35 16.91
CA LYS A 128 -29.12 -41.38 15.85
C LYS A 128 -27.84 -40.70 15.43
N ILE A 129 -27.80 -40.20 14.20
CA ILE A 129 -26.80 -39.25 13.74
C ILE A 129 -27.34 -37.88 14.05
N VAL A 130 -26.60 -37.11 14.87
CA VAL A 130 -27.00 -35.79 15.38
C VAL A 130 -26.50 -34.67 14.48
N ARG A 131 -25.32 -34.89 13.88
CA ARG A 131 -24.66 -33.91 13.01
C ARG A 131 -23.83 -34.63 11.96
N HIS A 132 -23.83 -34.11 10.76
CA HIS A 132 -22.92 -34.49 9.70
C HIS A 132 -22.48 -33.21 8.92
N GLU A 133 -21.24 -33.20 8.49
CA GLU A 133 -20.65 -32.13 7.70
C GLU A 133 -19.54 -32.69 6.81
N PRO A 134 -19.43 -32.28 5.54
CA PRO A 134 -20.23 -31.26 4.85
C PRO A 134 -21.56 -31.80 4.34
N GLU A 135 -22.45 -30.90 3.89
CA GLU A 135 -23.75 -31.23 3.31
C GLU A 135 -24.01 -30.37 2.05
N GLY A 136 -24.63 -30.96 1.04
CA GLY A 136 -24.97 -30.26 -0.20
C GLY A 136 -23.75 -29.87 -1.04
N ASP A 137 -23.85 -28.76 -1.76
CA ASP A 137 -22.77 -28.25 -2.60
C ASP A 137 -21.77 -27.43 -1.79
N VAL A 138 -20.51 -27.87 -1.71
CA VAL A 138 -19.48 -27.24 -0.90
C VAL A 138 -18.26 -26.87 -1.73
N SER A 139 -17.89 -25.60 -1.68
CA SER A 139 -16.74 -25.07 -2.43
C SER A 139 -15.39 -25.66 -1.97
N LEU A 140 -15.30 -26.04 -0.70
CA LEU A 140 -14.14 -26.69 -0.10
C LEU A 140 -14.59 -27.61 1.03
N ALA A 141 -14.22 -28.88 0.94
CA ALA A 141 -14.44 -29.86 2.01
C ALA A 141 -13.07 -30.34 2.53
N PRO A 142 -12.55 -29.80 3.64
CA PRO A 142 -11.25 -30.22 4.19
C PRO A 142 -11.35 -31.55 4.92
N TYR A 143 -12.50 -31.89 5.47
CA TYR A 143 -12.78 -33.13 6.19
C TYR A 143 -14.28 -33.47 6.12
N LEU A 144 -14.61 -34.72 6.46
CA LEU A 144 -15.99 -35.17 6.69
C LEU A 144 -16.13 -35.53 8.17
N THR A 145 -17.20 -35.10 8.82
CA THR A 145 -17.51 -35.47 10.22
C THR A 145 -18.92 -35.98 10.36
N LEU A 146 -19.08 -37.01 11.23
CA LEU A 146 -20.38 -37.51 11.69
C LEU A 146 -20.37 -37.58 13.20
N THR A 147 -21.42 -37.07 13.84
CA THR A 147 -21.61 -37.16 15.29
C THR A 147 -22.82 -38.00 15.61
N PHE A 148 -22.63 -39.01 16.43
CA PHE A 148 -23.67 -39.92 16.89
C PHE A 148 -24.24 -39.49 18.24
N SER A 149 -25.48 -39.86 18.54
CA SER A 149 -26.16 -39.53 19.79
C SER A 149 -25.64 -40.30 21.01
N ALA A 150 -24.87 -41.39 20.80
CA ALA A 150 -24.31 -42.21 21.86
C ALA A 150 -22.83 -42.54 21.57
N PRO A 151 -22.03 -42.88 22.58
CA PRO A 151 -20.62 -43.26 22.39
C PRO A 151 -20.47 -44.45 21.46
N MET A 152 -19.69 -44.29 20.41
CA MET A 152 -19.40 -45.34 19.41
C MET A 152 -18.13 -46.13 19.73
N VAL A 153 -17.20 -45.50 20.46
CA VAL A 153 -15.92 -46.08 20.86
C VAL A 153 -15.65 -45.80 22.33
N PRO A 154 -14.88 -46.65 23.01
CA PRO A 154 -14.47 -46.44 24.39
C PRO A 154 -13.45 -45.30 24.48
N ILE A 155 -13.26 -44.73 25.67
CA ILE A 155 -12.16 -43.81 25.95
C ILE A 155 -10.87 -44.65 26.05
N THR A 156 -9.98 -44.49 25.07
CA THR A 156 -8.71 -45.21 24.99
C THR A 156 -7.68 -44.38 24.21
N SER A 157 -6.49 -44.93 23.97
CA SER A 157 -5.46 -44.28 23.19
C SER A 157 -5.84 -44.13 21.71
N HIS A 158 -5.26 -43.14 21.03
CA HIS A 158 -5.46 -42.96 19.58
C HIS A 158 -5.04 -44.17 18.76
N ASP A 159 -3.99 -44.88 19.20
CA ASP A 159 -3.50 -46.06 18.51
C ASP A 159 -4.50 -47.24 18.60
N ASP A 160 -5.20 -47.37 19.71
CA ASP A 160 -6.24 -48.38 19.87
C ASP A 160 -7.53 -47.97 19.13
N LEU A 161 -7.89 -46.70 19.13
CA LEU A 161 -9.03 -46.20 18.36
C LEU A 161 -8.86 -46.42 16.85
N SER A 162 -7.63 -46.32 16.34
CA SER A 162 -7.33 -46.53 14.91
C SER A 162 -7.58 -47.98 14.45
N LYS A 163 -7.64 -48.95 15.38
CA LYS A 163 -7.89 -50.37 15.09
C LYS A 163 -9.39 -50.71 15.09
N ILE A 164 -10.24 -49.79 15.57
CA ILE A 164 -11.68 -50.03 15.64
C ILE A 164 -12.29 -49.70 14.26
N PRO A 165 -13.04 -50.65 13.66
CA PRO A 165 -13.70 -50.41 12.39
C PRO A 165 -14.66 -49.22 12.48
N VAL A 166 -14.57 -48.33 11.51
CA VAL A 166 -15.49 -47.17 11.41
C VAL A 166 -16.78 -47.62 10.74
N PRO A 167 -17.95 -47.39 11.36
CA PRO A 167 -19.22 -47.85 10.81
C PRO A 167 -19.80 -46.88 9.75
N VAL A 168 -18.95 -46.17 9.05
CA VAL A 168 -19.31 -45.18 8.01
C VAL A 168 -18.63 -45.57 6.72
N LYS A 169 -19.37 -45.60 5.63
CA LYS A 169 -18.86 -45.84 4.27
C LYS A 169 -18.94 -44.55 3.49
N LEU A 170 -17.81 -44.14 2.93
CA LEU A 170 -17.68 -43.02 2.06
C LEU A 170 -17.49 -43.47 0.61
N SER A 171 -18.23 -42.94 -0.33
CA SER A 171 -18.12 -43.32 -1.75
C SER A 171 -18.20 -42.12 -2.69
N PRO A 172 -17.20 -41.87 -3.55
CA PRO A 172 -15.89 -42.51 -3.54
C PRO A 172 -15.09 -42.12 -2.30
N GLU A 173 -14.22 -43.01 -1.81
CA GLU A 173 -13.32 -42.73 -0.70
C GLU A 173 -11.96 -42.31 -1.26
N PRO A 174 -11.53 -41.07 -1.12
CA PRO A 174 -10.22 -40.63 -1.54
C PRO A 174 -9.13 -41.11 -0.56
N PRO A 175 -7.84 -41.06 -0.92
CA PRO A 175 -6.76 -41.32 0.02
C PRO A 175 -6.87 -40.44 1.27
N GLY A 176 -6.87 -41.03 2.45
CA GLY A 176 -7.08 -40.34 3.71
C GLY A 176 -7.16 -41.26 4.91
N LYS A 177 -7.56 -40.74 6.05
CA LYS A 177 -7.63 -41.48 7.30
C LYS A 177 -8.89 -41.15 8.08
N TRP A 178 -9.53 -42.19 8.61
CA TRP A 178 -10.59 -42.05 9.59
C TRP A 178 -10.00 -41.84 10.98
N ARG A 179 -10.59 -40.94 11.76
CA ARG A 179 -10.19 -40.66 13.16
C ARG A 179 -11.43 -40.42 14.01
N TRP A 180 -11.38 -40.88 15.25
CA TRP A 180 -12.38 -40.56 16.24
C TRP A 180 -11.99 -39.27 16.97
N LEU A 181 -12.91 -38.29 17.01
CA LEU A 181 -12.82 -37.08 17.81
C LEU A 181 -13.69 -37.26 19.07
N GLY A 182 -13.08 -37.71 20.15
CA GLY A 182 -13.83 -38.19 21.34
C GLY A 182 -14.52 -39.52 21.09
N THR A 183 -15.64 -39.77 21.78
CA THR A 183 -16.33 -41.05 21.73
C THR A 183 -17.50 -41.12 20.75
N GLN A 184 -18.00 -39.97 20.29
CA GLN A 184 -19.24 -39.85 19.51
C GLN A 184 -19.04 -39.34 18.10
N THR A 185 -17.93 -38.67 17.80
CA THR A 185 -17.70 -38.04 16.50
C THR A 185 -16.59 -38.77 15.75
N VAL A 186 -16.86 -39.17 14.54
CA VAL A 186 -15.86 -39.71 13.60
C VAL A 186 -15.57 -38.69 12.54
N MET A 187 -14.32 -38.56 12.13
CA MET A 187 -13.84 -37.66 11.09
C MET A 187 -13.06 -38.44 10.04
N PHE A 188 -13.34 -38.19 8.78
CA PHE A 188 -12.47 -38.56 7.68
C PHE A 188 -11.63 -37.35 7.27
N GLN A 189 -10.34 -37.52 7.29
CA GLN A 189 -9.38 -36.53 6.86
C GLN A 189 -8.69 -37.01 5.58
N PRO A 190 -8.98 -36.42 4.40
CA PRO A 190 -8.25 -36.73 3.18
C PRO A 190 -6.79 -36.28 3.30
N ASP A 191 -5.87 -36.94 2.62
CA ASP A 191 -4.44 -36.61 2.68
C ASP A 191 -4.12 -35.18 2.19
N LYS A 192 -4.95 -34.68 1.26
CA LYS A 192 -4.84 -33.28 0.78
C LYS A 192 -6.16 -32.54 1.01
N ARG A 193 -7.14 -32.82 0.18
CA ARG A 193 -8.54 -32.34 0.23
C ARG A 193 -9.43 -33.35 -0.48
N PHE A 194 -10.72 -33.21 -0.35
CA PHE A 194 -11.64 -33.97 -1.20
C PHE A 194 -11.43 -33.55 -2.67
N PRO A 195 -11.25 -34.53 -3.60
CA PRO A 195 -11.25 -34.26 -5.03
C PRO A 195 -12.44 -33.43 -5.46
N MET A 196 -12.18 -32.48 -6.36
CA MET A 196 -13.21 -31.63 -6.93
C MET A 196 -14.01 -32.37 -8.01
N SER A 197 -15.06 -31.73 -8.52
CA SER A 197 -15.90 -32.31 -9.57
C SER A 197 -16.46 -33.69 -9.22
N THR A 198 -16.81 -33.93 -7.96
CA THR A 198 -17.20 -35.25 -7.45
C THR A 198 -18.44 -35.15 -6.57
N ASP A 199 -19.33 -36.10 -6.74
CA ASP A 199 -20.46 -36.33 -5.84
C ASP A 199 -20.08 -37.44 -4.85
N TYR A 200 -20.23 -37.18 -3.56
CA TYR A 200 -19.91 -38.08 -2.48
C TYR A 200 -21.18 -38.57 -1.79
N ALA A 201 -21.20 -39.87 -1.50
CA ALA A 201 -22.23 -40.51 -0.68
C ALA A 201 -21.62 -41.00 0.62
N VAL A 202 -22.32 -40.80 1.71
CA VAL A 202 -21.93 -41.21 3.07
C VAL A 202 -23.04 -42.09 3.64
N ASP A 203 -22.74 -43.35 3.84
CA ASP A 203 -23.68 -44.34 4.27
C ASP A 203 -23.34 -44.87 5.67
N VAL A 204 -24.36 -45.02 6.51
CA VAL A 204 -24.27 -45.71 7.79
C VAL A 204 -25.35 -46.80 7.83
N GLU A 205 -24.92 -48.04 7.99
CA GLU A 205 -25.82 -49.19 7.87
C GLU A 205 -26.81 -49.27 9.04
N ARG A 206 -28.03 -49.74 8.74
CA ARG A 206 -29.02 -50.16 9.76
C ARG A 206 -28.42 -51.21 10.68
N GLY A 207 -28.68 -51.10 11.96
CA GLY A 207 -28.17 -52.07 12.94
C GLY A 207 -26.78 -51.69 13.50
N THR A 208 -26.17 -50.58 13.06
CA THR A 208 -24.95 -50.02 13.67
C THR A 208 -25.16 -49.84 15.18
N LYS A 209 -24.20 -50.36 15.98
CA LYS A 209 -24.31 -50.41 17.45
C LYS A 209 -23.31 -49.43 18.09
N SER A 210 -23.75 -48.72 19.10
CA SER A 210 -22.89 -47.98 20.03
C SER A 210 -22.25 -48.92 21.06
N VAL A 211 -21.17 -48.48 21.75
CA VAL A 211 -20.58 -49.25 22.87
C VAL A 211 -21.54 -49.35 24.06
N THR A 212 -22.55 -48.49 24.16
CA THR A 212 -23.59 -48.56 25.20
C THR A 212 -24.79 -49.43 24.80
N GLY A 213 -24.75 -50.06 23.61
CA GLY A 213 -25.78 -50.96 23.14
C GLY A 213 -26.95 -50.32 22.38
N SER A 214 -26.97 -49.01 22.21
CA SER A 214 -27.96 -48.33 21.36
C SER A 214 -27.77 -48.73 19.89
N VAL A 215 -28.85 -48.93 19.14
CA VAL A 215 -28.84 -49.43 17.76
C VAL A 215 -29.47 -48.42 16.83
N LEU A 216 -28.86 -48.20 15.67
CA LEU A 216 -29.39 -47.39 14.59
C LEU A 216 -30.56 -48.12 13.93
N GLY A 217 -31.77 -47.56 14.05
CA GLY A 217 -32.99 -48.21 13.62
C GLY A 217 -33.19 -48.27 12.11
N GLU A 218 -32.70 -47.26 11.39
CA GLU A 218 -32.75 -47.16 9.94
C GLU A 218 -31.35 -46.81 9.40
N ALA A 219 -31.05 -47.21 8.17
CA ALA A 219 -29.84 -46.79 7.49
C ALA A 219 -29.88 -45.29 7.26
N ALA A 220 -28.75 -44.62 7.42
CA ALA A 220 -28.62 -43.19 7.11
C ALA A 220 -27.77 -43.01 5.85
N HIS A 221 -28.27 -42.13 4.98
CA HIS A 221 -27.62 -41.79 3.72
C HIS A 221 -27.54 -40.26 3.58
N TYR A 222 -26.35 -39.75 3.36
CA TYR A 222 -26.08 -38.33 3.15
C TYR A 222 -25.28 -38.12 1.89
N THR A 223 -25.43 -36.97 1.25
CA THR A 223 -24.64 -36.63 0.07
C THR A 223 -24.08 -35.24 0.20
N PHE A 224 -22.90 -35.04 -0.35
CA PHE A 224 -22.33 -33.75 -0.61
C PHE A 224 -21.60 -33.75 -1.94
N SER A 225 -21.37 -32.58 -2.50
CA SER A 225 -20.79 -32.45 -3.82
C SER A 225 -19.74 -31.35 -3.85
N THR A 226 -18.67 -31.57 -4.61
CA THR A 226 -17.67 -30.55 -4.90
C THR A 226 -17.90 -29.95 -6.28
N PRO A 227 -17.54 -28.65 -6.48
CA PRO A 227 -17.86 -27.92 -7.70
C PRO A 227 -17.16 -28.51 -8.94
N VAL A 228 -17.78 -28.34 -10.09
CA VAL A 228 -17.19 -28.59 -11.40
C VAL A 228 -16.06 -27.61 -11.70
N VAL A 229 -15.21 -27.95 -12.67
CA VAL A 229 -14.05 -27.14 -13.05
C VAL A 229 -14.46 -25.72 -13.49
N LYS A 230 -13.74 -24.71 -12.97
CA LYS A 230 -13.98 -23.31 -13.28
C LYS A 230 -12.71 -22.63 -13.77
N LEU A 231 -12.84 -21.86 -14.86
CA LEU A 231 -11.81 -20.98 -15.38
C LEU A 231 -11.60 -19.81 -14.41
N THR A 232 -10.37 -19.57 -13.95
CA THR A 232 -10.05 -18.55 -12.94
C THR A 232 -9.19 -17.42 -13.49
N THR A 233 -8.17 -17.74 -14.26
CA THR A 233 -7.26 -16.78 -14.85
C THR A 233 -7.04 -17.15 -16.31
N TYR A 234 -7.03 -16.15 -17.16
CA TYR A 234 -6.88 -16.37 -18.59
C TYR A 234 -6.27 -15.15 -19.27
N GLY A 235 -5.71 -15.38 -20.43
CA GLY A 235 -5.16 -14.31 -21.26
C GLY A 235 -4.68 -14.81 -22.62
N PRO A 236 -4.36 -13.86 -23.50
CA PRO A 236 -4.48 -12.43 -23.34
C PRO A 236 -5.95 -11.97 -23.30
N ASN A 237 -6.23 -10.78 -22.76
CA ASN A 237 -7.58 -10.22 -22.64
C ASN A 237 -7.65 -8.71 -22.99
N ASP A 238 -6.65 -8.20 -23.70
CA ASP A 238 -6.53 -6.81 -24.14
C ASP A 238 -6.96 -6.61 -25.60
N ASP A 239 -7.00 -5.33 -26.03
CA ASP A 239 -7.45 -4.91 -27.36
C ASP A 239 -6.33 -4.70 -28.38
N SER A 240 -5.09 -5.03 -28.07
CA SER A 240 -3.95 -4.80 -28.95
C SER A 240 -2.89 -5.88 -28.78
N ILE A 241 -3.27 -7.10 -29.12
CA ILE A 241 -2.45 -8.30 -28.93
C ILE A 241 -1.68 -8.64 -30.21
N GLY A 242 -0.45 -9.15 -30.07
CA GLY A 242 0.35 -9.63 -31.17
C GLY A 242 -0.34 -10.76 -31.97
N LEU A 243 0.15 -11.04 -33.19
CA LEU A 243 -0.49 -12.03 -34.08
C LEU A 243 -0.18 -13.48 -33.70
N SER A 244 0.77 -13.73 -32.83
CA SER A 244 1.15 -15.08 -32.40
C SER A 244 1.27 -15.15 -30.85
N PRO A 245 0.22 -14.77 -30.11
CA PRO A 245 0.28 -14.68 -28.67
C PRO A 245 0.33 -16.05 -28.02
N LEU A 246 0.86 -16.11 -26.79
CA LEU A 246 0.54 -17.21 -25.89
C LEU A 246 -0.87 -17.00 -25.35
N ILE A 247 -1.70 -18.03 -25.50
CA ILE A 247 -3.07 -18.08 -24.98
C ILE A 247 -3.04 -19.02 -23.78
N TYR A 248 -3.39 -18.52 -22.59
CA TYR A 248 -3.34 -19.33 -21.37
C TYR A 248 -4.66 -19.33 -20.62
N ALA A 249 -4.95 -20.45 -20.00
CA ALA A 249 -6.11 -20.67 -19.16
C ALA A 249 -5.70 -21.41 -17.89
N GLN A 250 -6.06 -20.88 -16.72
CA GLN A 250 -5.87 -21.49 -15.42
C GLN A 250 -7.22 -21.82 -14.81
N PHE A 251 -7.30 -22.99 -14.16
CA PHE A 251 -8.52 -23.50 -13.55
C PHE A 251 -8.36 -23.63 -12.02
N ASP A 252 -9.46 -23.68 -11.31
CA ASP A 252 -9.52 -23.82 -9.84
C ASP A 252 -9.14 -25.22 -9.34
N GLN A 253 -9.04 -26.20 -10.23
CA GLN A 253 -8.73 -27.59 -9.93
C GLN A 253 -7.86 -28.22 -11.01
N ALA A 254 -7.35 -29.43 -10.76
CA ALA A 254 -6.53 -30.15 -11.73
C ALA A 254 -7.32 -30.49 -13.00
N VAL A 255 -6.67 -30.32 -14.15
CA VAL A 255 -7.22 -30.61 -15.47
C VAL A 255 -6.24 -31.48 -16.27
N ASN A 256 -6.75 -32.11 -17.32
CA ASN A 256 -5.90 -32.79 -18.29
C ASN A 256 -5.67 -31.85 -19.50
N PRO A 257 -4.47 -31.26 -19.65
CA PRO A 257 -4.20 -30.29 -20.71
C PRO A 257 -4.43 -30.87 -22.14
N GLU A 258 -4.12 -32.14 -22.34
CA GLU A 258 -4.33 -32.79 -23.61
C GLU A 258 -5.81 -32.96 -23.96
N ALA A 259 -6.63 -33.28 -22.98
CA ALA A 259 -8.07 -33.36 -23.17
C ALA A 259 -8.66 -31.96 -23.43
N LEU A 260 -8.20 -30.95 -22.70
CA LEU A 260 -8.63 -29.56 -22.90
C LEU A 260 -8.24 -29.05 -24.30
N LEU A 261 -7.01 -29.29 -24.75
CA LEU A 261 -6.55 -28.84 -26.06
C LEU A 261 -7.38 -29.44 -27.20
N ARG A 262 -7.91 -30.65 -27.03
CA ARG A 262 -8.80 -31.29 -28.01
C ARG A 262 -10.21 -30.71 -28.03
N THR A 263 -10.66 -30.12 -26.95
CA THR A 263 -12.04 -29.64 -26.79
C THR A 263 -12.17 -28.13 -26.83
N VAL A 264 -11.09 -27.40 -26.55
CA VAL A 264 -11.09 -25.94 -26.65
C VAL A 264 -11.41 -25.48 -28.06
N VAL A 265 -12.26 -24.49 -28.18
CA VAL A 265 -12.64 -23.85 -29.42
C VAL A 265 -12.05 -22.45 -29.48
N VAL A 266 -11.17 -22.22 -30.43
CA VAL A 266 -10.63 -20.88 -30.70
C VAL A 266 -11.16 -20.41 -32.03
N LYS A 267 -11.73 -19.22 -32.08
CA LYS A 267 -12.27 -18.64 -33.33
C LYS A 267 -11.69 -17.24 -33.51
N GLN A 268 -11.39 -16.92 -34.76
CA GLN A 268 -11.04 -15.58 -35.22
C GLN A 268 -12.14 -15.10 -36.17
N ASP A 269 -12.83 -14.01 -35.78
CA ASP A 269 -13.98 -13.48 -36.55
C ASP A 269 -14.98 -14.57 -36.93
N GLY A 270 -15.27 -15.46 -35.95
CA GLY A 270 -16.18 -16.60 -36.12
C GLY A 270 -15.59 -17.83 -36.84
N LYS A 271 -14.39 -17.75 -37.42
CA LYS A 271 -13.72 -18.88 -38.13
C LYS A 271 -12.81 -19.63 -37.14
N PRO A 272 -12.78 -20.98 -37.23
CA PRO A 272 -11.93 -21.77 -36.32
C PRO A 272 -10.45 -21.52 -36.60
N VAL A 273 -9.68 -21.45 -35.49
CA VAL A 273 -8.22 -21.32 -35.46
C VAL A 273 -7.62 -22.56 -34.83
N SER A 274 -6.66 -23.19 -35.50
CA SER A 274 -5.92 -24.30 -34.96
C SER A 274 -4.89 -23.81 -33.94
N VAL A 275 -4.86 -24.46 -32.78
CA VAL A 275 -3.92 -24.18 -31.69
C VAL A 275 -3.10 -25.42 -31.34
N ARG A 276 -1.92 -25.22 -30.80
CA ARG A 276 -1.03 -26.26 -30.28
C ARG A 276 -0.55 -25.90 -28.88
N PHE A 277 0.05 -26.83 -28.16
CA PHE A 277 0.79 -26.49 -26.94
C PHE A 277 1.89 -25.47 -27.25
N ALA A 278 2.07 -24.52 -26.38
CA ALA A 278 3.28 -23.69 -26.35
C ALA A 278 4.49 -24.53 -25.93
N THR A 279 5.65 -24.26 -26.55
CA THR A 279 6.89 -24.93 -26.13
C THR A 279 7.46 -24.29 -24.83
N PRO A 280 8.32 -25.00 -24.08
CA PRO A 280 8.96 -24.43 -22.92
C PRO A 280 9.75 -23.13 -23.21
N GLU A 281 10.39 -23.07 -24.40
CA GLU A 281 11.14 -21.89 -24.85
C GLU A 281 10.19 -20.71 -25.11
N GLU A 282 9.07 -20.95 -25.80
CA GLU A 282 8.06 -19.92 -26.04
C GLU A 282 7.45 -19.37 -24.75
N ILE A 283 7.32 -20.22 -23.73
CA ILE A 283 6.85 -19.82 -22.40
C ILE A 283 7.91 -19.02 -21.67
N ALA A 284 9.19 -19.42 -21.77
CA ALA A 284 10.30 -18.72 -21.13
C ALA A 284 10.55 -17.33 -21.73
N ASP A 285 10.28 -17.17 -23.02
CA ASP A 285 10.41 -15.89 -23.74
C ASP A 285 9.26 -14.91 -23.44
N ASP A 286 8.18 -15.36 -22.79
CA ASP A 286 7.05 -14.52 -22.40
C ASP A 286 7.11 -14.23 -20.90
N ASP A 287 7.59 -13.03 -20.55
CA ASP A 287 7.73 -12.58 -19.16
C ASP A 287 6.42 -12.63 -18.35
N GLY A 288 5.27 -12.47 -19.02
CA GLY A 288 3.96 -12.48 -18.36
C GLY A 288 3.56 -13.89 -17.94
N VAL A 289 3.60 -14.82 -18.88
CA VAL A 289 3.25 -16.24 -18.65
C VAL A 289 4.30 -16.92 -17.79
N SER A 290 5.59 -16.63 -18.01
CA SER A 290 6.69 -17.16 -17.19
C SER A 290 6.53 -16.78 -15.73
N ARG A 291 6.34 -15.49 -15.44
CA ARG A 291 6.08 -15.02 -14.05
C ARG A 291 4.79 -15.58 -13.44
N LEU A 292 3.77 -15.81 -14.25
CA LEU A 292 2.55 -16.46 -13.78
C LEU A 292 2.82 -17.90 -13.34
N LEU A 293 3.64 -18.64 -14.10
CA LEU A 293 4.05 -20.00 -13.76
C LEU A 293 5.00 -20.05 -12.56
N ASP A 294 5.93 -19.10 -12.43
CA ASP A 294 6.89 -19.03 -11.33
C ASP A 294 6.21 -18.71 -9.98
N ARG A 295 5.24 -17.80 -9.97
CA ARG A 295 4.43 -17.49 -8.77
C ARG A 295 3.68 -18.71 -8.23
N THR A 296 3.60 -19.75 -9.01
CA THR A 296 2.87 -20.97 -8.73
C THR A 296 3.74 -22.10 -8.15
N GLN A 297 5.04 -21.86 -7.95
CA GLN A 297 5.97 -22.84 -7.38
C GLN A 297 6.07 -22.81 -5.85
N ASP A 298 5.54 -21.79 -5.18
CA ASP A 298 5.83 -21.48 -3.76
C ASP A 298 4.70 -21.80 -2.76
N ASP A 299 3.75 -22.67 -3.07
CA ASP A 299 2.77 -23.07 -2.07
C ASP A 299 3.27 -24.27 -1.25
N GLY A 300 3.82 -23.95 -0.08
CA GLY A 300 3.99 -24.89 1.00
C GLY A 300 2.65 -25.50 1.47
N PRO A 301 2.68 -26.49 2.37
CA PRO A 301 1.47 -27.18 2.82
C PRO A 301 0.48 -26.19 3.41
N LEU A 302 -0.80 -26.35 3.06
CA LEU A 302 -1.94 -25.59 3.59
C LEU A 302 -1.81 -25.36 5.09
N SER A 303 -1.42 -24.18 5.52
CA SER A 303 -1.56 -23.78 6.90
C SER A 303 -3.04 -23.44 7.10
N LEU A 304 -3.73 -24.29 7.84
CA LEU A 304 -5.08 -24.04 8.36
C LEU A 304 -5.01 -22.95 9.43
N GLY A 305 -4.65 -21.73 9.05
CA GLY A 305 -4.74 -20.53 9.86
C GLY A 305 -6.15 -19.95 9.73
N VAL A 306 -6.96 -20.13 10.75
CA VAL A 306 -8.17 -19.33 10.95
C VAL A 306 -7.72 -17.92 11.28
N GLY A 307 -7.77 -17.00 10.32
CA GLY A 307 -7.48 -15.58 10.55
C GLY A 307 -6.90 -14.92 9.32
N ASP A 308 -7.71 -14.37 8.53
CA ASP A 308 -7.62 -13.13 7.77
C ASP A 308 -8.41 -13.19 6.46
N TYR A 309 -9.68 -12.96 6.57
CA TYR A 309 -10.61 -12.90 5.43
C TYR A 309 -10.45 -11.62 4.58
N ARG A 310 -9.39 -10.82 4.73
CA ARG A 310 -9.31 -9.50 4.08
C ARG A 310 -8.30 -9.35 2.96
N HIS A 311 -7.46 -10.34 2.69
CA HIS A 311 -6.52 -10.23 1.58
C HIS A 311 -6.53 -11.49 0.74
N SER A 312 -6.99 -11.33 -0.48
CA SER A 312 -6.79 -12.22 -1.62
C SER A 312 -7.67 -13.45 -1.73
N ALA A 313 -8.89 -13.28 -2.15
CA ALA A 313 -9.63 -14.36 -2.82
C ALA A 313 -8.96 -14.79 -4.17
N GLY A 314 -7.79 -14.27 -4.53
CA GLY A 314 -7.14 -14.53 -5.80
C GLY A 314 -5.67 -14.96 -5.77
N GLY A 315 -4.97 -14.85 -4.63
CA GLY A 315 -3.51 -14.94 -4.64
C GLY A 315 -2.86 -16.14 -3.94
N GLN A 316 -3.55 -16.88 -3.09
CA GLN A 316 -2.93 -17.90 -2.23
C GLN A 316 -3.11 -19.37 -2.67
N TYR A 317 -3.80 -19.62 -3.75
CA TYR A 317 -4.02 -20.98 -4.27
C TYR A 317 -3.17 -21.35 -5.49
N ALA A 318 -2.26 -20.50 -5.90
CA ALA A 318 -1.57 -20.64 -7.18
C ALA A 318 -0.24 -21.41 -7.15
N GLY A 319 0.29 -21.79 -5.98
CA GLY A 319 1.56 -22.47 -5.86
C GLY A 319 1.67 -23.82 -6.59
N ASN A 320 2.29 -24.82 -6.08
CA ASN A 320 2.53 -26.13 -6.70
C ASN A 320 1.33 -26.80 -7.40
N ALA A 321 0.13 -26.25 -7.22
CA ALA A 321 -1.09 -26.69 -7.87
C ALA A 321 -1.21 -26.27 -9.35
N ALA A 322 -0.47 -25.28 -9.84
CA ALA A 322 -0.69 -24.76 -11.18
C ALA A 322 -0.16 -25.67 -12.29
N LYS A 323 0.89 -26.46 -12.05
CA LYS A 323 1.40 -27.39 -13.07
C LYS A 323 0.35 -28.36 -13.63
N GLY A 324 -0.66 -28.69 -12.85
CA GLY A 324 -1.78 -29.51 -13.31
C GLY A 324 -3.08 -28.75 -13.57
N ARG A 325 -3.07 -27.40 -13.49
CA ARG A 325 -4.26 -26.57 -13.60
C ARG A 325 -4.21 -25.54 -14.73
N MET A 326 -3.13 -25.53 -15.51
CA MET A 326 -2.95 -24.59 -16.59
C MET A 326 -2.88 -25.28 -17.93
N LEU A 327 -3.44 -24.60 -18.94
CA LEU A 327 -3.23 -24.85 -20.34
C LEU A 327 -2.58 -23.59 -20.95
N VAL A 328 -1.42 -23.76 -21.59
CA VAL A 328 -0.76 -22.71 -22.38
C VAL A 328 -0.67 -23.19 -23.81
N MET A 329 -1.25 -22.44 -24.72
CA MET A 329 -1.34 -22.78 -26.13
C MET A 329 -0.98 -21.61 -27.03
N LYS A 330 -0.69 -21.89 -28.29
CA LYS A 330 -0.32 -20.88 -29.28
C LYS A 330 -1.03 -21.18 -30.59
N PRO A 331 -1.47 -20.20 -31.38
CA PRO A 331 -1.97 -20.39 -32.71
C PRO A 331 -0.91 -21.05 -33.62
N VAL A 332 -1.31 -22.01 -34.44
CA VAL A 332 -0.41 -22.71 -35.37
C VAL A 332 0.07 -21.77 -36.48
N ALA A 333 -0.79 -20.87 -36.93
CA ALA A 333 -0.47 -19.80 -37.87
C ALA A 333 -0.76 -18.43 -37.22
N PRO A 334 -0.03 -17.36 -37.63
CA PRO A 334 -0.32 -16.02 -37.15
C PRO A 334 -1.80 -15.63 -37.39
N LEU A 335 -2.38 -14.99 -36.42
CA LEU A 335 -3.72 -14.40 -36.48
C LEU A 335 -3.72 -13.20 -37.46
N SER A 336 -4.89 -12.81 -37.93
CA SER A 336 -5.03 -11.61 -38.76
C SER A 336 -5.00 -10.34 -37.86
N THR A 337 -4.62 -9.21 -38.44
CA THR A 337 -4.70 -7.91 -37.78
C THR A 337 -6.15 -7.47 -37.60
N SER A 338 -6.43 -6.69 -36.54
CA SER A 338 -7.77 -6.16 -36.22
C SER A 338 -8.84 -7.22 -35.96
N ALA A 339 -8.45 -8.46 -35.74
CA ALA A 339 -9.37 -9.58 -35.57
C ALA A 339 -9.88 -9.70 -34.12
N SER A 340 -11.13 -10.12 -33.99
CA SER A 340 -11.67 -10.55 -32.70
C SER A 340 -11.42 -12.05 -32.54
N VAL A 341 -10.74 -12.42 -31.46
CA VAL A 341 -10.44 -13.82 -31.14
C VAL A 341 -11.24 -14.23 -29.92
N GLU A 342 -11.99 -15.30 -30.05
CA GLU A 342 -12.78 -15.91 -28.99
C GLU A 342 -12.15 -17.25 -28.58
N VAL A 343 -11.96 -17.46 -27.30
CA VAL A 343 -11.48 -18.71 -26.71
C VAL A 343 -12.56 -19.28 -25.84
N GLN A 344 -13.00 -20.50 -26.11
CA GLN A 344 -14.15 -21.11 -25.45
C GLN A 344 -13.83 -22.55 -25.02
N PHE A 345 -14.09 -22.84 -23.75
CA PHE A 345 -14.16 -24.18 -23.18
C PHE A 345 -15.64 -24.55 -23.10
N PRO A 346 -16.13 -25.46 -23.95
CA PRO A 346 -17.56 -25.75 -24.01
C PRO A 346 -18.07 -26.46 -22.75
N SER A 347 -19.37 -26.45 -22.58
CA SER A 347 -20.06 -27.33 -21.65
C SER A 347 -19.62 -28.78 -21.87
N GLY A 348 -19.44 -29.54 -20.77
CA GLY A 348 -18.84 -30.87 -20.82
C GLY A 348 -17.34 -30.89 -20.64
N THR A 349 -16.68 -29.74 -20.37
CA THR A 349 -15.24 -29.69 -20.06
C THR A 349 -14.95 -30.49 -18.80
N PRO A 350 -14.04 -31.51 -18.87
CA PRO A 350 -13.77 -32.44 -17.78
C PRO A 350 -12.75 -31.89 -16.79
N SER A 351 -12.86 -32.32 -15.53
CA SER A 351 -11.83 -32.21 -14.53
C SER A 351 -10.88 -33.42 -14.57
N ALA A 352 -9.66 -33.29 -14.05
CA ALA A 352 -8.80 -34.43 -13.77
C ALA A 352 -8.99 -35.00 -12.35
N GLU A 353 -9.78 -34.37 -11.52
CA GLU A 353 -9.97 -34.76 -10.12
C GLU A 353 -11.23 -35.62 -9.91
N GLY A 354 -12.27 -35.39 -10.70
CA GLY A 354 -13.54 -36.11 -10.55
C GLY A 354 -14.34 -36.22 -11.84
N PRO A 355 -15.42 -37.00 -11.84
CA PRO A 355 -16.17 -37.34 -13.04
C PRO A 355 -17.12 -36.25 -13.55
N LYS A 356 -17.43 -35.22 -12.73
CA LYS A 356 -18.35 -34.15 -13.13
C LYS A 356 -17.69 -33.26 -14.16
N THR A 357 -18.46 -32.77 -15.10
CA THR A 357 -18.04 -31.83 -16.14
C THR A 357 -18.77 -30.51 -16.02
N THR A 358 -18.29 -29.48 -16.70
CA THR A 358 -18.96 -28.16 -16.71
C THR A 358 -20.36 -28.27 -17.33
N THR A 359 -21.28 -27.48 -16.80
CA THR A 359 -22.68 -27.41 -17.28
C THR A 359 -22.92 -26.27 -18.25
N SER A 360 -21.97 -25.34 -18.36
CA SER A 360 -22.01 -24.19 -19.26
C SER A 360 -20.65 -23.92 -19.88
N ASP A 361 -20.67 -23.21 -20.98
CA ASP A 361 -19.46 -22.74 -21.64
C ASP A 361 -18.74 -21.72 -20.77
N GLN A 362 -17.40 -21.74 -20.81
CA GLN A 362 -16.52 -20.76 -20.17
C GLN A 362 -15.52 -20.22 -21.19
N GLY A 363 -15.23 -18.94 -21.17
CA GLY A 363 -14.30 -18.39 -22.14
C GLY A 363 -14.16 -16.88 -22.02
N TRP A 364 -13.39 -16.33 -22.95
CA TRP A 364 -13.14 -14.90 -23.08
C TRP A 364 -12.83 -14.54 -24.52
N SER A 365 -12.67 -13.25 -24.79
CA SER A 365 -12.24 -12.74 -26.07
C SER A 365 -11.14 -11.70 -25.91
N PHE A 366 -10.34 -11.54 -26.95
CA PHE A 366 -9.35 -10.49 -27.10
C PHE A 366 -9.29 -10.00 -28.55
N ARG A 367 -8.59 -8.91 -28.79
CA ARG A 367 -8.40 -8.39 -30.14
C ARG A 367 -6.93 -8.32 -30.50
N THR A 368 -6.61 -8.67 -31.74
CA THR A 368 -5.28 -8.44 -32.28
C THR A 368 -5.09 -6.97 -32.67
N TYR A 369 -3.84 -6.52 -32.63
CA TYR A 369 -3.52 -5.14 -33.02
C TYR A 369 -4.02 -4.80 -34.41
N GLY A 370 -4.44 -3.56 -34.59
CA GLY A 370 -4.79 -2.96 -35.86
C GLY A 370 -3.72 -2.03 -36.41
N PRO A 371 -3.96 -1.34 -37.52
CA PRO A 371 -3.07 -0.29 -38.03
C PRO A 371 -2.83 0.80 -36.98
N LEU A 372 -1.58 1.26 -36.87
CA LEU A 372 -1.24 2.36 -36.00
C LEU A 372 -1.89 3.66 -36.49
N ARG A 373 -2.68 4.30 -35.66
CA ARG A 373 -3.35 5.56 -35.95
C ARG A 373 -3.71 6.29 -34.66
N VAL A 374 -3.90 7.60 -34.76
CA VAL A 374 -4.46 8.39 -33.67
C VAL A 374 -5.96 8.05 -33.53
N VAL A 375 -6.36 7.74 -32.29
CA VAL A 375 -7.76 7.42 -31.92
C VAL A 375 -8.48 8.71 -31.48
N ARG A 376 -7.81 9.47 -30.62
CA ARG A 376 -8.32 10.75 -30.12
C ARG A 376 -7.19 11.63 -29.63
N HIS A 377 -7.52 12.89 -29.45
CA HIS A 377 -6.68 13.88 -28.78
C HIS A 377 -7.49 14.55 -27.68
N ASP A 378 -6.82 14.96 -26.62
CA ASP A 378 -7.44 15.54 -25.45
C ASP A 378 -6.51 16.55 -24.75
N CYS A 379 -7.07 17.52 -24.11
CA CYS A 379 -6.34 18.50 -23.30
C CYS A 379 -7.00 18.70 -21.93
N GLY A 380 -7.88 17.81 -21.50
CA GLY A 380 -8.60 17.94 -20.25
C GLY A 380 -9.41 19.24 -20.17
N LYS A 381 -8.98 20.16 -19.31
CA LYS A 381 -9.60 21.50 -19.21
C LYS A 381 -9.19 22.46 -20.32
N CYS A 382 -8.20 22.12 -21.08
CA CYS A 382 -7.59 23.00 -22.09
C CYS A 382 -7.16 24.38 -21.55
N ASP A 383 -6.57 24.40 -20.38
CA ASP A 383 -5.99 25.60 -19.77
C ASP A 383 -4.46 25.68 -20.03
N PRO A 384 -3.79 26.77 -19.70
CA PRO A 384 -2.35 26.94 -19.92
C PRO A 384 -1.45 25.85 -19.29
N PHE A 385 -1.92 25.19 -18.26
CA PHE A 385 -1.18 24.17 -17.50
C PHE A 385 -1.57 22.73 -17.88
N SER A 386 -2.70 22.55 -18.54
CA SER A 386 -3.17 21.24 -18.99
C SER A 386 -2.22 20.62 -19.99
N SER A 387 -1.96 19.31 -19.90
CA SER A 387 -1.20 18.59 -20.92
C SER A 387 -2.04 18.39 -22.18
N LEU A 388 -1.38 18.37 -23.35
CA LEU A 388 -1.98 17.98 -24.61
C LEU A 388 -1.63 16.52 -24.87
N SER A 389 -2.60 15.69 -25.15
CA SER A 389 -2.38 14.24 -25.28
C SER A 389 -3.02 13.68 -26.53
N PHE A 390 -2.37 12.65 -27.06
CA PHE A 390 -2.85 11.84 -28.18
C PHE A 390 -2.88 10.38 -27.73
N GLU A 391 -3.98 9.74 -27.95
CA GLU A 391 -4.13 8.29 -27.78
C GLU A 391 -4.04 7.62 -29.17
N LEU A 392 -3.17 6.62 -29.26
CA LEU A 392 -3.01 5.83 -30.45
C LEU A 392 -3.65 4.44 -30.26
N THR A 393 -3.83 3.71 -31.36
CA THR A 393 -4.44 2.37 -31.34
C THR A 393 -3.57 1.35 -30.61
N ASN A 394 -2.25 1.46 -30.72
CA ASN A 394 -1.28 0.48 -30.24
C ASN A 394 -0.27 1.14 -29.29
N GLU A 395 0.37 0.34 -28.47
CA GLU A 395 1.49 0.76 -27.63
C GLU A 395 2.69 1.17 -28.48
N LEU A 396 3.36 2.24 -28.09
CA LEU A 396 4.47 2.82 -28.85
C LEU A 396 5.81 2.22 -28.45
N ASP A 397 6.69 2.07 -29.45
CA ASP A 397 8.07 1.63 -29.24
C ASP A 397 8.93 2.80 -28.73
N LEU A 398 9.15 2.82 -27.41
CA LEU A 398 9.93 3.86 -26.75
C LEU A 398 11.38 3.94 -27.24
N SER A 399 11.94 2.82 -27.70
CA SER A 399 13.33 2.76 -28.16
C SER A 399 13.54 3.46 -29.51
N LYS A 400 12.48 3.61 -30.31
CA LYS A 400 12.50 4.24 -31.63
C LYS A 400 11.97 5.67 -31.63
N PHE A 401 11.47 6.13 -30.48
CA PHE A 401 10.89 7.46 -30.41
C PHE A 401 11.96 8.55 -30.29
N ASP A 402 11.84 9.57 -31.14
CA ASP A 402 12.61 10.80 -31.06
C ASP A 402 11.64 11.98 -30.82
N LYS A 403 11.97 12.82 -29.83
CA LYS A 403 11.15 14.01 -29.52
C LYS A 403 10.89 14.93 -30.72
N ARG A 404 11.76 14.90 -31.75
CA ARG A 404 11.58 15.65 -33.01
C ARG A 404 10.42 15.14 -33.85
N MET A 405 9.91 13.94 -33.57
CA MET A 405 8.70 13.40 -34.21
C MET A 405 7.43 14.12 -33.74
N VAL A 406 7.53 14.97 -32.72
CA VAL A 406 6.40 15.78 -32.24
C VAL A 406 6.75 17.25 -32.40
N THR A 407 5.95 17.97 -33.18
CA THR A 407 6.12 19.41 -33.40
C THR A 407 4.90 20.16 -32.91
N VAL A 408 5.14 21.34 -32.34
CA VAL A 408 4.07 22.20 -31.79
C VAL A 408 4.23 23.61 -32.32
N SER A 409 3.14 24.21 -32.75
CA SER A 409 3.11 25.61 -33.21
C SER A 409 1.88 26.33 -32.63
N PRO A 410 2.08 27.51 -31.99
CA PRO A 410 3.35 28.14 -31.63
C PRO A 410 4.17 27.26 -30.67
N GLU A 411 5.46 27.59 -30.53
CA GLU A 411 6.36 26.88 -29.62
C GLU A 411 5.90 26.99 -28.16
N ILE A 412 6.02 25.89 -27.41
CA ILE A 412 5.76 25.84 -25.97
C ILE A 412 7.11 25.93 -25.26
N PRO A 413 7.37 26.95 -24.42
CA PRO A 413 8.56 27.02 -23.60
C PRO A 413 8.67 25.80 -22.69
N ASP A 414 9.88 25.26 -22.54
CA ASP A 414 10.16 24.10 -21.69
C ASP A 414 9.29 22.86 -22.00
N MET A 415 8.94 22.70 -23.29
CA MET A 415 8.15 21.57 -23.76
C MET A 415 8.81 20.22 -23.41
N LYS A 416 8.03 19.36 -22.76
CA LYS A 416 8.40 17.96 -22.53
C LYS A 416 7.41 17.05 -23.22
N THR A 417 7.92 16.07 -23.95
CA THR A 417 7.11 15.02 -24.55
C THR A 417 7.39 13.71 -23.80
N THR A 418 6.35 13.08 -23.31
CA THR A 418 6.42 11.80 -22.62
C THR A 418 5.54 10.79 -23.33
N LEU A 419 6.02 9.53 -23.36
CA LEU A 419 5.24 8.41 -23.88
C LEU A 419 4.93 7.45 -22.73
N SER A 420 3.71 6.93 -22.75
CA SER A 420 3.27 5.94 -21.79
C SER A 420 2.26 5.02 -22.46
N GLY A 421 2.66 3.77 -22.72
CA GLY A 421 1.84 2.83 -23.48
C GLY A 421 1.45 3.40 -24.86
N ARG A 422 0.16 3.61 -25.08
CA ARG A 422 -0.39 4.17 -26.33
C ARG A 422 -0.54 5.71 -26.32
N TRP A 423 -0.02 6.39 -25.30
CA TRP A 423 -0.21 7.83 -25.14
C TRP A 423 1.05 8.62 -25.45
N VAL A 424 0.88 9.69 -26.22
CA VAL A 424 1.86 10.76 -26.39
C VAL A 424 1.33 11.98 -25.64
N THR A 425 2.08 12.42 -24.64
CA THR A 425 1.67 13.56 -23.79
C THR A 425 2.68 14.70 -23.94
N ILE A 426 2.21 15.87 -24.24
CA ILE A 426 2.99 17.11 -24.38
C ILE A 426 2.65 18.01 -23.20
N SER A 427 3.62 18.26 -22.36
CA SER A 427 3.53 19.21 -21.24
C SER A 427 4.41 20.43 -21.47
N GLY A 428 4.12 21.48 -20.75
CA GLY A 428 4.80 22.76 -20.83
C GLY A 428 3.79 23.90 -20.69
N ARG A 429 4.29 25.08 -20.40
CA ARG A 429 3.46 26.24 -20.12
C ARG A 429 2.98 26.88 -21.42
N LYS A 430 1.70 26.73 -21.70
CA LYS A 430 1.05 27.35 -22.85
C LYS A 430 0.57 28.76 -22.54
N LYS A 431 0.45 29.58 -23.56
CA LYS A 431 -0.21 30.87 -23.44
C LYS A 431 -1.72 30.66 -23.42
N GLY A 432 -2.40 31.25 -22.45
CA GLY A 432 -3.87 31.24 -22.40
C GLY A 432 -4.51 31.95 -23.60
N ARG A 433 -5.75 31.65 -23.90
CA ARG A 433 -6.55 32.23 -24.99
C ARG A 433 -5.84 32.16 -26.35
N SER A 434 -5.18 31.02 -26.61
CA SER A 434 -4.33 30.79 -27.80
C SER A 434 -4.59 29.43 -28.38
N LYS A 435 -4.29 29.27 -29.66
CA LYS A 435 -4.42 27.96 -30.36
C LYS A 435 -3.05 27.36 -30.59
N TYR A 436 -2.95 26.07 -30.28
CA TYR A 436 -1.74 25.29 -30.51
C TYR A 436 -2.02 24.14 -31.47
N LYS A 437 -1.28 24.09 -32.56
CA LYS A 437 -1.30 22.93 -33.47
C LYS A 437 -0.17 21.99 -33.07
N VAL A 438 -0.53 20.77 -32.72
CA VAL A 438 0.42 19.69 -32.46
C VAL A 438 0.38 18.74 -33.65
N THR A 439 1.56 18.33 -34.13
CA THR A 439 1.69 17.35 -35.22
C THR A 439 2.55 16.21 -34.75
N LEU A 440 2.03 14.99 -34.89
CA LEU A 440 2.74 13.73 -34.71
C LEU A 440 3.30 13.30 -36.08
N GLY A 441 4.60 13.06 -36.14
CA GLY A 441 5.30 12.67 -37.36
C GLY A 441 4.98 11.23 -37.78
N LYS A 442 4.97 11.03 -39.10
CA LYS A 442 4.67 9.74 -39.77
C LYS A 442 5.54 8.56 -39.31
N ASP A 443 6.73 8.84 -38.77
CA ASP A 443 7.74 7.83 -38.40
C ASP A 443 7.58 7.30 -36.96
N ILE A 444 6.59 7.79 -36.21
CA ILE A 444 6.23 7.22 -34.90
C ILE A 444 5.89 5.75 -35.08
N THR A 445 6.52 4.90 -34.29
CA THR A 445 6.48 3.45 -34.45
C THR A 445 5.85 2.79 -33.21
N ASP A 446 5.05 1.75 -33.40
CA ASP A 446 4.51 0.94 -32.33
C ASP A 446 5.39 -0.30 -32.01
N VAL A 447 5.06 -1.01 -30.93
CA VAL A 447 5.75 -2.26 -30.52
C VAL A 447 5.64 -3.39 -31.53
N PHE A 448 4.74 -3.27 -32.52
CA PHE A 448 4.56 -4.22 -33.63
C PHE A 448 5.33 -3.81 -34.89
N ALA A 449 6.22 -2.81 -34.77
CA ALA A 449 7.02 -2.27 -35.88
C ALA A 449 6.20 -1.58 -36.98
N GLN A 450 4.94 -1.20 -36.73
CA GLN A 450 4.17 -0.37 -37.65
C GLN A 450 4.49 1.10 -37.44
N THR A 451 4.54 1.89 -38.49
CA THR A 451 4.65 3.34 -38.43
C THR A 451 3.28 4.00 -38.59
N LEU A 452 3.15 5.25 -38.11
CA LEU A 452 1.95 6.06 -38.32
C LEU A 452 1.69 6.30 -39.82
N GLY A 453 2.75 6.28 -40.65
CA GLY A 453 2.70 6.31 -42.11
C GLY A 453 2.39 7.68 -42.72
N LYS A 454 1.70 8.55 -42.01
CA LYS A 454 1.42 9.96 -42.37
C LYS A 454 1.43 10.81 -41.13
N ASP A 455 1.76 12.08 -41.32
CA ASP A 455 1.63 13.03 -40.20
C ASP A 455 0.18 13.18 -39.77
N ASP A 456 -0.05 13.21 -38.47
CA ASP A 456 -1.36 13.46 -37.89
C ASP A 456 -1.30 14.74 -37.04
N SER A 457 -2.30 15.59 -37.08
CA SER A 457 -2.27 16.84 -36.35
C SER A 457 -3.62 17.21 -35.74
N ALA A 458 -3.55 17.79 -34.56
CA ALA A 458 -4.70 18.35 -33.88
C ALA A 458 -4.45 19.79 -33.46
N THR A 459 -5.52 20.58 -33.45
CA THR A 459 -5.49 21.94 -32.93
C THR A 459 -6.23 22.02 -31.61
N PHE A 460 -5.53 22.49 -30.59
CA PHE A 460 -6.06 22.70 -29.25
C PHE A 460 -6.34 24.17 -29.02
N ASP A 461 -7.54 24.49 -28.59
CA ASP A 461 -7.95 25.85 -28.22
C ASP A 461 -7.77 26.01 -26.71
N ILE A 462 -6.71 26.74 -26.33
CA ILE A 462 -6.37 26.92 -24.91
C ILE A 462 -7.18 28.09 -24.35
N GLY A 463 -8.01 27.78 -23.39
CA GLY A 463 -8.81 28.75 -22.64
C GLY A 463 -7.97 29.58 -21.67
N PRO A 464 -8.62 30.41 -20.85
CA PRO A 464 -7.99 31.12 -19.75
C PRO A 464 -7.51 30.12 -18.69
N ALA A 465 -6.44 30.48 -17.97
CA ALA A 465 -6.06 29.73 -16.76
C ALA A 465 -7.16 29.84 -15.70
N ASP A 466 -7.35 28.76 -14.96
CA ASP A 466 -8.15 28.82 -13.73
C ASP A 466 -7.52 29.84 -12.78
N SER A 467 -8.36 30.59 -12.10
CA SER A 467 -7.88 31.47 -11.07
C SER A 467 -7.48 30.69 -9.85
N VAL A 468 -6.27 30.89 -9.37
CA VAL A 468 -5.72 30.25 -8.19
C VAL A 468 -5.08 31.28 -7.27
N LEU A 469 -5.09 31.01 -5.97
CA LEU A 469 -4.41 31.78 -4.94
C LEU A 469 -3.77 30.79 -3.96
N PHE A 470 -2.45 30.87 -3.77
CA PHE A 470 -1.71 30.01 -2.83
C PHE A 470 -0.44 30.71 -2.32
N SER A 471 0.18 30.13 -1.29
CA SER A 471 1.53 30.45 -0.82
C SER A 471 2.34 29.14 -0.73
N GLU A 472 3.61 29.25 -0.40
CA GLU A 472 4.40 28.10 0.02
C GLU A 472 3.82 27.60 1.36
N GLU A 473 3.04 26.54 1.33
CA GLU A 473 2.33 26.01 2.50
C GLU A 473 3.33 25.51 3.56
N GLN A 474 3.74 26.39 4.45
CA GLN A 474 4.44 26.02 5.67
C GLN A 474 3.49 26.14 6.88
N GLN A 475 3.65 25.24 7.84
CA GLN A 475 2.85 25.31 9.06
C GLN A 475 3.13 26.60 9.83
N ILE A 476 4.40 27.00 9.85
CA ILE A 476 4.90 28.29 10.34
C ILE A 476 6.01 28.73 9.39
N ALA A 477 5.87 29.88 8.75
CA ALA A 477 6.93 30.49 7.97
C ALA A 477 7.86 31.28 8.90
N VAL A 478 9.16 31.06 8.78
CA VAL A 478 10.16 31.78 9.56
C VAL A 478 10.98 32.67 8.63
N LEU A 479 11.00 33.95 8.91
CA LEU A 479 11.75 34.95 8.13
C LEU A 479 12.82 35.60 9.01
N ASP A 480 14.05 35.59 8.52
CA ASP A 480 15.12 36.38 9.13
C ASP A 480 15.04 37.84 8.61
N PRO A 481 14.83 38.83 9.49
CA PRO A 481 14.76 40.24 9.08
C PRO A 481 16.05 40.77 8.48
N ALA A 482 17.19 40.09 8.67
CA ALA A 482 18.47 40.49 8.08
C ALA A 482 18.57 40.25 6.58
N THR A 483 17.73 39.41 5.99
CA THR A 483 17.90 38.96 4.59
C THR A 483 17.29 39.95 3.57
N SER A 484 15.97 40.09 3.50
CA SER A 484 15.31 40.85 2.43
C SER A 484 14.15 41.72 2.89
N GLY A 485 14.06 41.96 4.21
CA GLY A 485 12.91 42.58 4.86
C GLY A 485 11.75 41.59 5.01
N PRO A 486 10.80 41.93 5.88
CA PRO A 486 9.71 41.05 6.28
C PRO A 486 8.63 40.98 5.19
N LYS A 487 8.85 40.18 4.15
CA LYS A 487 7.89 39.97 3.05
C LYS A 487 7.60 38.49 2.85
N VAL A 488 6.33 38.17 2.63
CA VAL A 488 5.87 36.82 2.30
C VAL A 488 5.34 36.83 0.86
N PRO A 489 5.83 35.97 -0.04
CA PRO A 489 5.30 35.87 -1.39
C PRO A 489 3.95 35.15 -1.37
N VAL A 490 2.99 35.70 -2.09
CA VAL A 490 1.72 35.04 -2.39
C VAL A 490 1.59 34.94 -3.91
N PHE A 491 1.18 33.80 -4.39
CA PHE A 491 1.08 33.51 -5.81
C PHE A 491 -0.38 33.48 -6.24
N SER A 492 -0.69 34.17 -7.33
CA SER A 492 -2.05 34.19 -7.88
C SER A 492 -2.05 34.13 -9.40
N VAL A 493 -3.14 33.60 -9.97
CA VAL A 493 -3.43 33.64 -11.41
C VAL A 493 -4.83 34.21 -11.58
N ASN A 494 -4.96 35.18 -12.49
CA ASN A 494 -6.25 35.81 -12.86
C ASN A 494 -7.04 36.38 -11.67
N ASP A 495 -6.36 36.81 -10.61
CA ASP A 495 -6.96 37.50 -9.47
C ASP A 495 -6.53 38.97 -9.47
N PRO A 496 -7.38 39.85 -9.98
CA PRO A 496 -7.03 41.28 -10.08
C PRO A 496 -7.04 42.00 -8.73
N ASN A 497 -7.71 41.45 -7.74
CA ASN A 497 -7.90 42.06 -6.42
C ASN A 497 -7.74 41.00 -5.31
N LEU A 498 -6.81 41.26 -4.41
CA LEU A 498 -6.58 40.44 -3.22
C LEU A 498 -6.82 41.26 -1.95
N ARG A 499 -7.69 40.79 -1.07
CA ARG A 499 -7.84 41.40 0.26
C ARG A 499 -6.80 40.80 1.19
N VAL A 500 -5.92 41.65 1.72
CA VAL A 500 -4.85 41.28 2.64
C VAL A 500 -5.20 41.81 4.01
N ARG A 501 -5.21 40.90 4.99
CA ARG A 501 -5.31 41.21 6.41
C ARG A 501 -4.05 40.72 7.12
N LEU A 502 -3.43 41.62 7.87
CA LEU A 502 -2.35 41.28 8.79
C LEU A 502 -2.86 41.43 10.21
N LEU A 503 -2.67 40.37 10.99
CA LEU A 503 -3.01 40.38 12.41
C LEU A 503 -1.72 40.18 13.21
N SER A 504 -1.42 41.12 14.10
CA SER A 504 -0.35 40.95 15.07
C SER A 504 -0.82 39.93 16.11
N VAL A 505 -0.05 38.87 16.28
CA VAL A 505 -0.31 37.76 17.23
C VAL A 505 0.88 37.58 18.15
N LYS A 506 0.69 36.82 19.20
CA LYS A 506 1.75 36.39 20.14
C LYS A 506 1.97 34.89 19.96
N PRO A 507 3.17 34.37 20.25
CA PRO A 507 3.40 32.91 20.21
C PRO A 507 2.34 32.09 20.95
N GLU A 508 1.83 32.63 22.07
CA GLU A 508 0.80 32.00 22.89
C GLU A 508 -0.56 31.86 22.19
N ASP A 509 -0.80 32.62 21.14
CA ASP A 509 -2.05 32.58 20.35
C ASP A 509 -2.04 31.43 19.32
N TYR A 510 -0.91 30.74 19.13
CA TYR A 510 -0.77 29.68 18.13
C TYR A 510 -1.79 28.53 18.27
N PRO A 511 -2.08 28.00 19.46
CA PRO A 511 -3.14 26.98 19.61
C PRO A 511 -4.53 27.52 19.25
N ALA A 512 -4.80 28.79 19.50
CA ALA A 512 -6.04 29.43 19.05
C ALA A 512 -6.11 29.55 17.53
N TYR A 513 -4.96 29.80 16.87
CA TYR A 513 -4.85 29.77 15.42
C TYR A 513 -5.10 28.37 14.82
N VAL A 514 -4.50 27.33 15.41
CA VAL A 514 -4.72 25.95 14.98
C VAL A 514 -6.20 25.58 15.10
N LYS A 515 -6.82 25.91 16.24
CA LYS A 515 -8.25 25.69 16.45
C LYS A 515 -9.10 26.47 15.46
N TRP A 516 -8.78 27.76 15.23
CA TRP A 516 -9.48 28.60 14.27
C TRP A 516 -9.43 28.02 12.85
N ARG A 517 -8.27 27.50 12.40
CA ARG A 517 -8.15 26.82 11.11
C ARG A 517 -9.03 25.57 11.04
N GLN A 518 -9.03 24.74 12.09
CA GLN A 518 -9.83 23.52 12.16
C GLN A 518 -11.33 23.84 12.12
N ASP A 519 -11.80 24.75 12.96
CA ASP A 519 -13.21 25.14 13.04
C ASP A 519 -13.73 25.68 11.68
N TYR A 520 -12.87 26.37 10.93
CA TYR A 520 -13.23 26.89 9.63
C TYR A 520 -13.28 25.79 8.55
N ASP A 521 -12.26 24.95 8.51
CA ASP A 521 -12.10 23.96 7.44
C ASP A 521 -13.10 22.79 7.57
N TYR A 522 -13.41 22.36 8.79
CA TYR A 522 -14.25 21.18 9.03
C TYR A 522 -15.71 21.50 9.36
N GLU A 523 -15.98 22.60 10.03
CA GLU A 523 -17.33 22.91 10.49
C GLU A 523 -18.06 23.96 9.64
N GLY A 524 -17.40 24.57 8.65
CA GLY A 524 -17.97 25.60 7.79
C GLY A 524 -18.39 26.87 8.56
N LYS A 525 -17.97 26.98 9.81
CA LYS A 525 -18.14 28.18 10.64
C LYS A 525 -17.21 29.28 10.12
N ASN A 526 -17.53 30.51 10.40
CA ASN A 526 -16.67 31.66 10.08
C ASN A 526 -16.17 32.30 11.39
N PRO A 527 -15.31 31.59 12.16
CA PRO A 527 -14.84 32.08 13.45
C PRO A 527 -13.90 33.27 13.24
N THR A 528 -13.83 34.12 14.25
CA THR A 528 -12.89 35.25 14.25
C THR A 528 -11.44 34.75 14.41
N PRO A 529 -10.51 35.14 13.54
CA PRO A 529 -9.11 34.75 13.68
C PRO A 529 -8.50 35.38 14.95
N PRO A 530 -7.52 34.72 15.58
CA PRO A 530 -6.81 35.28 16.73
C PRO A 530 -5.95 36.47 16.34
N GLY A 531 -5.64 37.33 17.31
CA GLY A 531 -4.75 38.48 17.13
C GLY A 531 -5.48 39.79 16.88
N LYS A 532 -4.69 40.86 16.76
CA LYS A 532 -5.18 42.21 16.51
C LYS A 532 -4.95 42.60 15.06
N VAL A 533 -5.99 42.95 14.34
CA VAL A 533 -5.88 43.46 12.96
C VAL A 533 -5.05 44.75 12.98
N VAL A 534 -3.96 44.77 12.24
CA VAL A 534 -3.06 45.93 12.05
C VAL A 534 -3.13 46.46 10.63
N MET A 535 -3.55 45.65 9.67
CA MET A 535 -3.80 46.03 8.30
C MET A 535 -4.99 45.25 7.73
N ASP A 536 -5.85 45.90 7.01
CA ASP A 536 -6.93 45.31 6.19
C ASP A 536 -7.11 46.18 4.94
N LYS A 537 -6.61 45.69 3.83
CA LYS A 537 -6.70 46.44 2.55
C LYS A 537 -6.81 45.54 1.35
N VAL A 538 -7.36 46.06 0.28
CA VAL A 538 -7.32 45.41 -1.04
C VAL A 538 -6.06 45.89 -1.76
N ILE A 539 -5.31 44.92 -2.29
CA ILE A 539 -4.17 45.18 -3.17
C ILE A 539 -4.50 44.73 -4.59
N HIS A 540 -3.80 45.29 -5.56
CA HIS A 540 -3.99 45.00 -6.97
C HIS A 540 -2.70 44.37 -7.52
N PRO A 541 -2.57 43.04 -7.55
CA PRO A 541 -1.46 42.40 -8.25
C PRO A 541 -1.41 42.89 -9.68
N ALA A 542 -0.22 43.14 -10.22
CA ALA A 542 -0.08 43.51 -11.64
C ALA A 542 -0.39 42.26 -12.49
N PRO A 543 -1.51 42.20 -13.22
CA PRO A 543 -1.90 40.96 -13.85
C PRO A 543 -1.29 40.83 -15.24
N ASN A 544 -0.45 39.83 -15.44
CA ASN A 544 -0.37 39.22 -16.76
C ASN A 544 -1.51 38.20 -16.85
N PRO A 545 -2.44 38.30 -17.77
CA PRO A 545 -3.52 37.34 -17.92
C PRO A 545 -2.98 35.93 -18.09
N ASP A 546 -3.53 34.98 -17.32
CA ASP A 546 -3.19 33.57 -17.39
C ASP A 546 -1.76 33.21 -16.96
N GLU A 547 -1.05 34.13 -16.32
CA GLU A 547 0.29 33.93 -15.81
C GLU A 547 0.30 33.93 -14.27
N LEU A 548 1.23 33.16 -13.73
CA LEU A 548 1.48 33.16 -12.29
C LEU A 548 2.10 34.48 -11.90
N THR A 549 1.45 35.19 -10.99
CA THR A 549 1.89 36.49 -10.48
C THR A 549 2.31 36.32 -9.03
N GLU A 550 3.56 36.61 -8.73
CA GLU A 550 4.07 36.72 -7.37
C GLU A 550 3.76 38.12 -6.81
N THR A 551 3.17 38.15 -5.64
CA THR A 551 2.82 39.39 -4.94
C THR A 551 3.46 39.33 -3.53
N PRO A 552 4.50 40.14 -3.28
CA PRO A 552 5.12 40.20 -1.97
C PRO A 552 4.22 40.99 -0.99
N ILE A 553 3.85 40.35 0.10
CA ILE A 553 3.08 40.95 1.19
C ILE A 553 4.05 41.49 2.22
N ASP A 554 4.07 42.81 2.37
CA ASP A 554 4.91 43.53 3.33
C ASP A 554 4.33 43.40 4.75
N LEU A 555 5.08 42.82 5.68
CA LEU A 555 4.70 42.57 7.05
C LEU A 555 5.10 43.72 8.00
N THR A 556 5.85 44.72 7.54
CA THR A 556 6.33 45.85 8.34
C THR A 556 5.25 46.47 9.25
N PRO A 557 3.97 46.62 8.80
CA PRO A 557 2.92 47.19 9.67
C PRO A 557 2.63 46.39 10.95
N ALA A 558 3.02 45.09 10.98
CA ALA A 558 2.80 44.22 12.11
C ALA A 558 4.06 44.02 12.98
N MET A 559 5.18 44.63 12.58
CA MET A 559 6.47 44.48 13.28
C MET A 559 6.62 45.49 14.41
N LYS A 560 7.37 45.06 15.45
CA LYS A 560 7.88 45.92 16.50
C LYS A 560 9.39 45.73 16.60
N ASP A 561 10.15 46.80 16.46
CA ASP A 561 11.62 46.77 16.45
C ASP A 561 12.21 45.80 15.38
N GLY A 562 11.50 45.59 14.29
CA GLY A 562 11.91 44.69 13.20
C GLY A 562 11.47 43.22 13.37
N PHE A 563 10.87 42.86 14.51
CA PHE A 563 10.45 41.51 14.84
C PHE A 563 8.94 41.40 15.01
N GLY A 564 8.39 40.19 14.87
CA GLY A 564 6.99 39.97 15.17
C GLY A 564 6.45 38.61 14.75
N GLN A 565 5.29 38.30 15.31
CA GLN A 565 4.48 37.16 14.92
C GLN A 565 3.24 37.69 14.19
N VAL A 566 2.99 37.21 13.00
CA VAL A 566 1.93 37.73 12.12
C VAL A 566 1.07 36.60 11.58
N LEU A 567 -0.22 36.71 11.73
CA LEU A 567 -1.15 35.90 10.96
C LEU A 567 -1.48 36.67 9.67
N VAL A 568 -1.03 36.12 8.54
CA VAL A 568 -1.27 36.63 7.20
C VAL A 568 -2.51 35.93 6.65
N ILE A 569 -3.51 36.71 6.27
CA ILE A 569 -4.72 36.20 5.60
C ILE A 569 -4.86 36.94 4.29
N VAL A 570 -4.79 36.21 3.17
CA VAL A 570 -5.03 36.75 1.85
C VAL A 570 -6.20 36.03 1.22
N GLU A 571 -7.15 36.77 0.70
CA GLU A 571 -8.38 36.23 0.13
C GLU A 571 -8.63 36.84 -1.25
N THR A 572 -9.19 36.04 -2.16
CA THR A 572 -9.73 36.59 -3.41
C THR A 572 -10.97 37.43 -3.10
N THR A 573 -11.16 38.51 -3.83
CA THR A 573 -12.40 39.31 -3.71
C THR A 573 -13.54 38.77 -4.54
N ARG A 574 -13.30 37.74 -5.34
CA ARG A 574 -14.31 37.07 -6.16
C ARG A 574 -15.20 36.19 -5.28
N PRO A 575 -16.53 36.19 -5.55
CA PRO A 575 -17.40 35.25 -4.89
C PRO A 575 -17.05 33.82 -5.28
N ALA A 576 -16.87 32.96 -4.28
CA ALA A 576 -16.70 31.54 -4.53
C ALA A 576 -18.05 30.91 -4.95
N PRO A 577 -18.06 29.98 -5.92
CA PRO A 577 -19.28 29.26 -6.31
C PRO A 577 -19.93 28.52 -5.14
N ARG A 578 -19.12 28.09 -4.19
CA ARG A 578 -19.54 27.45 -2.94
C ARG A 578 -18.58 27.88 -1.81
N PRO A 579 -19.04 27.99 -0.54
CA PRO A 579 -18.24 28.49 0.56
C PRO A 579 -16.90 27.76 0.74
N TRP A 580 -16.85 26.44 0.55
CA TRP A 580 -15.64 25.64 0.66
C TRP A 580 -14.70 25.73 -0.55
N MET A 581 -15.12 26.37 -1.62
CA MET A 581 -14.27 26.65 -2.80
C MET A 581 -13.59 28.02 -2.71
N LYS A 582 -13.78 28.75 -1.61
CA LYS A 582 -13.11 30.02 -1.39
C LYS A 582 -11.60 29.80 -1.29
N GLN A 583 -10.87 30.46 -2.16
CA GLN A 583 -9.41 30.42 -2.18
C GLN A 583 -8.87 31.50 -1.26
N TRP A 584 -7.94 31.12 -0.43
CA TRP A 584 -7.27 32.00 0.50
C TRP A 584 -5.94 31.42 0.98
N VAL A 585 -5.05 32.30 1.44
CA VAL A 585 -3.81 32.00 2.15
C VAL A 585 -4.01 32.35 3.62
N ARG A 586 -3.61 31.47 4.50
CA ARG A 586 -3.68 31.62 5.96
C ARG A 586 -2.40 31.09 6.55
N GLU A 587 -1.47 31.98 6.82
CA GLU A 587 -0.13 31.60 7.20
C GLU A 587 0.29 32.29 8.48
N TRP A 588 0.86 31.52 9.41
CA TRP A 588 1.52 32.06 10.57
C TRP A 588 2.97 32.33 10.23
N VAL A 589 3.38 33.60 10.36
CA VAL A 589 4.73 34.04 9.98
C VAL A 589 5.44 34.55 11.22
N GLN A 590 6.63 34.06 11.46
CA GLN A 590 7.56 34.54 12.48
C GLN A 590 8.67 35.34 11.82
N VAL A 591 8.80 36.61 12.16
CA VAL A 591 9.94 37.43 11.77
C VAL A 591 10.86 37.53 12.98
N THR A 592 11.96 36.80 12.95
CA THR A 592 12.83 36.57 14.09
C THR A 592 14.27 36.27 13.65
N HIS A 593 15.26 36.60 14.51
CA HIS A 593 16.63 36.11 14.36
C HIS A 593 16.88 34.77 15.08
N LEU A 594 15.88 34.28 15.84
CA LEU A 594 16.04 33.11 16.67
C LEU A 594 15.74 31.83 15.89
N GLY A 595 16.74 30.99 15.68
CA GLY A 595 16.56 29.60 15.27
C GLY A 595 16.40 28.72 16.50
N MET A 596 15.34 27.91 16.53
CA MET A 596 15.06 27.01 17.66
C MET A 596 14.98 25.58 17.20
N SER A 597 15.74 24.72 17.86
CA SER A 597 15.63 23.26 17.77
C SER A 597 15.45 22.69 19.16
N GLY A 598 14.81 21.53 19.29
CA GLY A 598 14.60 20.91 20.59
C GLY A 598 14.38 19.41 20.51
N VAL A 599 14.66 18.77 21.63
CA VAL A 599 14.41 17.35 21.86
C VAL A 599 13.65 17.21 23.17
N ALA A 600 12.60 16.42 23.17
CA ALA A 600 11.79 16.15 24.37
C ALA A 600 11.83 14.65 24.70
N ASP A 601 11.99 14.37 26.00
CA ASP A 601 11.67 13.08 26.60
C ASP A 601 10.50 13.24 27.57
N PRO A 602 9.98 12.19 28.22
CA PRO A 602 8.86 12.30 29.16
C PRO A 602 9.08 13.22 30.35
N SER A 603 10.34 13.55 30.69
CA SER A 603 10.71 14.32 31.87
C SER A 603 11.39 15.64 31.56
N THR A 604 12.00 15.77 30.37
CA THR A 604 12.90 16.88 30.04
C THR A 604 12.67 17.38 28.62
N TYR A 605 12.73 18.69 28.46
CA TYR A 605 12.82 19.34 27.16
C TYR A 605 14.16 20.07 27.04
N LEU A 606 14.98 19.68 26.09
CA LEU A 606 16.23 20.35 25.76
C LEU A 606 16.02 21.23 24.53
N SER A 607 16.22 22.53 24.69
CA SER A 607 16.17 23.52 23.60
C SER A 607 17.57 23.97 23.23
N TRP A 608 17.81 24.13 21.94
CA TRP A 608 19.02 24.74 21.38
C TRP A 608 18.64 25.94 20.52
N ILE A 609 19.13 27.11 20.92
CA ILE A 609 18.82 28.40 20.28
C ILE A 609 20.05 28.92 19.59
N THR A 610 19.91 29.23 18.30
CA THR A 610 20.96 29.77 17.43
C THR A 610 20.47 31.02 16.71
N ALA A 611 21.41 31.82 16.20
CA ALA A 611 21.07 32.87 15.26
C ALA A 611 20.78 32.28 13.89
N LEU A 612 19.69 32.68 13.25
CA LEU A 612 19.28 32.14 11.93
C LEU A 612 20.28 32.45 10.82
N ASP A 613 20.90 33.62 10.86
CA ASP A 613 21.84 34.10 9.84
C ASP A 613 23.20 33.40 9.90
N THR A 614 23.69 33.05 11.10
CA THR A 614 25.05 32.54 11.32
C THR A 614 25.10 31.12 11.85
N GLY A 615 23.99 30.60 12.38
CA GLY A 615 23.96 29.34 13.13
C GLY A 615 24.70 29.40 14.46
N ALA A 616 25.20 30.57 14.89
CA ALA A 616 25.91 30.73 16.13
C ALA A 616 24.98 30.53 17.35
N PRO A 617 25.44 29.84 18.42
CA PRO A 617 24.64 29.65 19.61
C PRO A 617 24.36 31.01 20.31
N LEU A 618 23.14 31.17 20.79
CA LEU A 618 22.68 32.38 21.48
C LEU A 618 22.54 32.14 22.98
N SER A 619 23.36 32.84 23.77
CA SER A 619 23.31 32.83 25.21
C SER A 619 22.25 33.80 25.78
N GLY A 620 21.67 33.48 26.95
CA GLY A 620 20.77 34.34 27.68
C GLY A 620 19.36 34.47 27.10
N VAL A 621 19.01 33.66 26.11
CA VAL A 621 17.64 33.59 25.54
C VAL A 621 16.71 32.90 26.55
N GLU A 622 15.60 33.56 26.91
CA GLU A 622 14.58 32.92 27.73
C GLU A 622 13.81 31.89 26.91
N VAL A 623 13.71 30.68 27.42
CA VAL A 623 12.92 29.57 26.83
C VAL A 623 11.82 29.21 27.81
N VAL A 624 10.59 29.10 27.29
CA VAL A 624 9.38 28.76 28.07
C VAL A 624 8.71 27.57 27.40
N ALA A 625 8.52 26.46 28.11
CA ALA A 625 7.80 25.30 27.64
C ALA A 625 6.36 25.30 28.17
N GLY A 626 5.39 25.58 27.32
CA GLY A 626 3.98 25.70 27.69
C GLY A 626 3.50 27.14 27.81
N ARG A 627 2.35 27.33 28.48
CA ARG A 627 1.64 28.60 28.58
C ARG A 627 1.40 28.98 30.04
N GLY A 628 1.31 30.28 30.33
CA GLY A 628 0.95 30.80 31.62
C GLY A 628 2.13 31.01 32.57
N ALA A 629 1.83 31.48 33.79
CA ALA A 629 2.84 31.88 34.76
C ALA A 629 3.60 30.69 35.36
N SER A 630 2.97 29.52 35.42
CA SER A 630 3.54 28.28 35.96
C SER A 630 4.34 27.47 34.95
N ALA A 631 4.38 27.88 33.64
CA ALA A 631 5.12 27.16 32.63
C ALA A 631 6.62 27.11 32.96
N PRO A 632 7.28 25.96 32.84
CA PRO A 632 8.72 25.83 33.01
C PRO A 632 9.48 26.81 32.14
N ARG A 633 10.49 27.47 32.69
CA ARG A 633 11.30 28.47 32.00
C ARG A 633 12.76 28.40 32.42
N GLY A 634 13.63 28.72 31.47
CA GLY A 634 15.06 28.76 31.67
C GLY A 634 15.73 29.74 30.73
N LYS A 635 17.02 29.90 30.86
CA LYS A 635 17.83 30.69 29.92
C LYS A 635 18.89 29.82 29.28
N THR A 636 19.18 30.09 28.03
CA THR A 636 20.26 29.40 27.33
C THR A 636 21.63 29.77 27.91
N ASN A 637 22.50 28.78 27.99
CA ASN A 637 23.92 28.93 28.31
C ASN A 637 24.74 29.44 27.11
N ASP A 638 26.07 29.51 27.24
CA ASP A 638 26.96 29.99 26.19
C ASP A 638 27.00 29.06 24.94
N GLN A 639 26.52 27.85 25.08
CA GLN A 639 26.34 26.91 23.96
C GLN A 639 24.93 27.01 23.32
N GLY A 640 24.13 27.98 23.73
CA GLY A 640 22.78 28.17 23.25
C GLY A 640 21.76 27.15 23.76
N MET A 641 22.10 26.36 24.78
CA MET A 641 21.25 25.30 25.30
C MET A 641 20.52 25.68 26.59
N ALA A 642 19.25 25.31 26.67
CA ALA A 642 18.44 25.36 27.88
C ALA A 642 17.74 24.03 28.12
N SER A 643 17.83 23.49 29.32
CA SER A 643 17.11 22.28 29.74
C SER A 643 15.96 22.69 30.69
N LEU A 644 14.77 22.20 30.39
CA LEU A 644 13.55 22.47 31.12
C LEU A 644 12.90 21.15 31.55
N THR A 645 12.20 21.15 32.67
CA THR A 645 11.33 20.03 33.00
C THR A 645 10.28 19.88 31.89
N ALA A 646 10.08 18.68 31.40
CA ALA A 646 9.04 18.41 30.40
C ALA A 646 7.68 18.76 30.99
N HIS A 647 6.86 19.40 30.20
CA HIS A 647 5.49 19.75 30.55
C HIS A 647 4.61 19.37 29.36
N ASP A 648 3.37 19.00 29.62
CA ASP A 648 2.36 18.73 28.56
C ASP A 648 1.99 20.00 27.75
N GLY A 649 3.02 20.82 27.46
CA GLY A 649 2.88 22.07 26.71
C GLY A 649 2.85 21.83 25.23
N GLU A 650 1.83 22.37 24.56
CA GLU A 650 1.67 22.29 23.11
C GLU A 650 2.66 23.19 22.35
N ILE A 651 3.35 24.10 23.03
CA ILE A 651 4.27 25.07 22.41
C ILE A 651 5.52 25.31 23.28
N VAL A 652 6.61 25.64 22.61
CA VAL A 652 7.82 26.17 23.24
C VAL A 652 8.12 27.54 22.65
N ILE A 653 8.49 28.49 23.47
CA ILE A 653 8.69 29.87 23.08
C ILE A 653 10.08 30.32 23.50
N ALA A 654 10.86 30.86 22.56
CA ALA A 654 12.13 31.52 22.83
C ALA A 654 11.96 33.04 22.75
N ARG A 655 12.62 33.79 23.67
CA ARG A 655 12.53 35.26 23.74
C ARG A 655 13.87 35.90 24.01
N LYS A 656 14.19 36.97 23.27
CA LYS A 656 15.32 37.83 23.50
C LYS A 656 14.94 39.29 23.23
N GLY A 657 14.57 40.05 24.27
CA GLY A 657 14.00 41.39 24.06
C GLY A 657 12.64 41.35 23.38
N SER A 658 12.50 42.07 22.24
CA SER A 658 11.31 42.05 21.39
C SER A 658 11.27 40.89 20.42
N ASP A 659 12.39 40.17 20.25
CA ASP A 659 12.49 39.01 19.33
C ASP A 659 11.91 37.75 19.97
N THR A 660 11.05 37.04 19.22
CA THR A 660 10.36 35.84 19.71
C THR A 660 10.26 34.79 18.59
N ALA A 661 10.53 33.52 18.97
CA ALA A 661 10.34 32.35 18.12
C ALA A 661 9.44 31.31 18.80
#